data_4105e780af88e9d78cf6c2085e349754
#
_entry.id   4105e780af88e9d78cf6c2085e349754
#
_cell.length_a   1.000
_cell.length_b   1.000
_cell.length_c   1.000
_cell.angle_alpha   90.00
_cell.angle_beta   90.00
_cell.angle_gamma   90.00
#
_symmetry.space_group_name_H-M   'P 1'
#
loop_
_entity.id
_entity.type
_entity.pdbx_description
1 polymer ?
#
loop_
_entity_poly.entity_id
_entity_poly.type
_entity_poly.pdbx_seq_one_letter_code
_entity_poly.pdbx_strand_id
1 'polypeptide(L)'
;MKKVTLLSAALFGLSIMTGCGKKGPTVSIVYEGEEGTAAFAIDEIKKSFERNNIRFTDGKADYTITIKEDSAQYDEQAYGITVSGKNITITGGDRVGLMYGGLELAEMINLDNGIEKIQDFSESPYTEFRGISCRPPMDLRTPSYTNNGDSTRWNLENTWDLDYWKGLFDIMAKMRYNLLSFATVNCLPHMVIVPGYENCALNDVYEYTGEYDDTYLGNCTNMYRDEHFLEENRRLVKTMTINEKIDFWKEVMDYAYDRGITWQFSTINIYTFSETAFSNYGITADRDNPVTKDYFMKAYQTLLETYPHIDQIKTTCGENMDYPAEEEAITNQWYRDVYGKACENVLSKDKERADRFILGFAGIGNTLLTDNFYSAFSDYPYQLSVNKRYNDTRLFSVTKCTDNDEYINNMPDGWDMIFNVRAEDCYHLTWANPSWVREWCKNVKKNRVRGWHFAIDGYYVSGKEYEFVDTSLNGDYYYNRHWMMYSMFGRMGYNPDISDETWGKIVLDHYEDVDDSIVKSTYESMNIASNIMPNVICQYSPSGTDAAFLPEMCLSNPTLFGFFDIKRFVNSDQADPDGDIMSFAEYAKALERGETTFSKRTPFEVADELRSLSQRTLDIVNPTLEKIGETNAEIKNLLLDQKCFALIGHYYAQKFEAGMNLRLYNDTEDKNYQDKAIAALQIGVDVWKEYAALYTSRFIKERLPRHGLIEPNSYTAIVEKDISIVQKWVKRNY
;
A
#
# COMPACT_ATOMS: atom_id res chain seq x y z
N MET A 1 25.98 14.49 -34.11
CA MET A 1 26.18 13.04 -34.04
C MET A 1 27.57 12.77 -33.46
N LYS A 2 27.66 12.54 -32.16
CA LYS A 2 28.87 12.02 -31.51
C LYS A 2 28.48 10.71 -30.84
N LYS A 3 29.13 9.61 -31.31
CA LYS A 3 29.06 8.32 -30.63
C LYS A 3 29.66 8.47 -29.26
N VAL A 4 28.88 8.27 -28.20
CA VAL A 4 29.36 8.18 -26.81
C VAL A 4 29.60 6.71 -26.54
N THR A 5 30.86 6.34 -26.37
CA THR A 5 31.26 5.01 -25.92
C THR A 5 31.31 5.04 -24.41
N LEU A 6 30.40 4.34 -23.77
CA LEU A 6 30.39 4.16 -22.31
C LEU A 6 31.57 3.31 -21.86
N LEU A 7 32.51 3.92 -21.16
CA LEU A 7 33.52 3.24 -20.34
C LEU A 7 33.07 3.33 -18.87
N SER A 8 32.42 2.29 -18.39
CA SER A 8 32.29 2.06 -16.94
C SER A 8 33.23 0.93 -16.53
N ALA A 9 34.31 1.29 -15.86
CA ALA A 9 35.23 0.33 -15.27
C ALA A 9 34.72 -0.09 -13.88
N ALA A 10 34.08 -1.23 -13.82
CA ALA A 10 33.89 -1.95 -12.54
C ALA A 10 34.87 -3.12 -12.51
N LEU A 11 35.84 -3.05 -11.60
CA LEU A 11 36.73 -4.16 -11.26
C LEU A 11 35.93 -5.21 -10.47
N PHE A 12 35.62 -6.35 -11.09
CA PHE A 12 35.23 -7.56 -10.38
C PHE A 12 36.23 -8.68 -10.65
N GLY A 13 36.61 -9.33 -9.54
CA GLY A 13 37.62 -10.36 -9.53
C GLY A 13 37.20 -11.61 -10.32
N LEU A 14 38.06 -12.05 -11.21
CA LEU A 14 37.96 -13.26 -12.00
C LEU A 14 38.14 -14.50 -11.11
N SER A 15 37.08 -15.23 -10.85
CA SER A 15 37.17 -16.64 -10.44
C SER A 15 37.15 -17.50 -11.69
N ILE A 16 38.29 -18.01 -12.11
CA ILE A 16 38.40 -18.93 -13.21
C ILE A 16 37.98 -20.33 -12.73
N MET A 17 36.74 -20.72 -13.02
CA MET A 17 36.35 -22.12 -13.01
C MET A 17 36.48 -22.68 -14.43
N THR A 18 37.49 -23.53 -14.64
CA THR A 18 37.66 -24.29 -15.86
C THR A 18 36.74 -25.51 -15.88
N GLY A 19 35.49 -25.30 -16.26
CA GLY A 19 34.57 -26.34 -16.63
C GLY A 19 34.40 -26.35 -18.16
N CYS A 20 34.56 -27.49 -18.82
CA CYS A 20 34.39 -27.67 -20.26
C CYS A 20 32.90 -27.78 -20.61
N GLY A 21 32.11 -26.68 -20.32
CA GLY A 21 30.73 -26.54 -20.76
C GLY A 21 30.66 -25.80 -22.09
N LYS A 22 29.68 -26.10 -22.94
CA LYS A 22 29.40 -25.31 -24.16
C LYS A 22 29.25 -23.85 -23.76
N LYS A 23 30.03 -22.93 -24.34
CA LYS A 23 29.88 -21.49 -24.11
C LYS A 23 28.47 -21.09 -24.57
N GLY A 24 27.70 -20.46 -23.68
CA GLY A 24 26.36 -19.96 -23.98
C GLY A 24 26.36 -18.97 -25.17
N PRO A 25 25.20 -18.64 -25.73
CA PRO A 25 25.07 -17.72 -26.84
C PRO A 25 25.62 -16.33 -26.51
N THR A 26 26.03 -15.59 -27.56
CA THR A 26 26.43 -14.19 -27.43
C THR A 26 25.28 -13.27 -27.85
N VAL A 27 25.08 -12.17 -27.11
CA VAL A 27 24.03 -11.18 -27.35
C VAL A 27 24.62 -9.78 -27.39
N SER A 28 24.23 -8.99 -28.39
CA SER A 28 24.48 -7.55 -28.45
C SER A 28 23.18 -6.79 -28.25
N ILE A 29 23.27 -5.61 -27.61
CA ILE A 29 22.14 -4.71 -27.40
C ILE A 29 22.40 -3.42 -28.17
N VAL A 30 21.41 -2.98 -28.96
CA VAL A 30 21.45 -1.75 -29.73
C VAL A 30 20.34 -0.83 -29.21
N TYR A 31 20.75 0.34 -28.72
CA TYR A 31 19.86 1.40 -28.29
C TYR A 31 20.41 2.76 -28.74
N GLU A 32 19.58 3.56 -29.40
CA GLU A 32 19.93 4.90 -29.91
C GLU A 32 19.01 5.96 -29.28
N GLY A 33 18.90 5.98 -27.96
CA GLY A 33 18.09 6.92 -27.22
C GLY A 33 18.86 7.59 -26.07
N GLU A 34 18.13 8.30 -25.25
CA GLU A 34 18.66 8.90 -24.03
C GLU A 34 18.82 7.84 -22.95
N GLU A 35 19.70 8.07 -21.98
CA GLU A 35 19.90 7.22 -20.81
C GLU A 35 18.64 7.26 -19.89
N GLY A 36 18.73 6.83 -18.68
CA GLY A 36 17.61 6.85 -17.73
C GLY A 36 16.80 5.55 -17.72
N THR A 37 15.53 5.60 -18.08
CA THR A 37 14.59 4.46 -18.04
C THR A 37 15.10 3.26 -18.85
N ALA A 38 15.67 3.50 -20.03
CA ALA A 38 16.25 2.47 -20.88
C ALA A 38 17.50 1.82 -20.26
N ALA A 39 18.34 2.58 -19.58
CA ALA A 39 19.52 2.04 -18.92
C ALA A 39 19.15 1.00 -17.86
N PHE A 40 18.12 1.27 -17.06
CA PHE A 40 17.61 0.32 -16.07
C PHE A 40 17.13 -0.98 -16.72
N ALA A 41 16.34 -0.88 -17.80
CA ALA A 41 15.88 -2.06 -18.54
C ALA A 41 17.05 -2.89 -19.13
N ILE A 42 18.06 -2.22 -19.69
CA ILE A 42 19.26 -2.86 -20.24
C ILE A 42 20.04 -3.58 -19.15
N ASP A 43 20.17 -2.98 -17.97
CA ASP A 43 20.85 -3.60 -16.83
C ASP A 43 20.14 -4.86 -16.34
N GLU A 44 18.81 -4.84 -16.26
CA GLU A 44 18.03 -6.02 -15.88
C GLU A 44 18.11 -7.13 -16.94
N ILE A 45 18.12 -6.79 -18.24
CA ILE A 45 18.38 -7.74 -19.31
C ILE A 45 19.77 -8.36 -19.16
N LYS A 46 20.81 -7.57 -18.87
CA LYS A 46 22.17 -8.08 -18.64
C LYS A 46 22.25 -9.01 -17.43
N LYS A 47 21.56 -8.68 -16.33
CA LYS A 47 21.46 -9.56 -15.16
C LYS A 47 20.82 -10.90 -15.50
N SER A 48 19.79 -10.92 -16.36
CA SER A 48 19.19 -12.17 -16.85
C SER A 48 20.16 -12.99 -17.71
N PHE A 49 21.07 -12.34 -18.45
CA PHE A 49 22.12 -13.03 -19.20
C PHE A 49 23.11 -13.75 -18.29
N GLU A 50 23.59 -13.06 -17.25
CA GLU A 50 24.50 -13.64 -16.26
C GLU A 50 23.91 -14.90 -15.63
N ARG A 51 22.65 -14.82 -15.22
CA ARG A 51 21.91 -15.93 -14.61
C ARG A 51 21.73 -17.13 -15.57
N ASN A 52 21.52 -16.85 -16.86
CA ASN A 52 21.23 -17.87 -17.87
C ASN A 52 22.44 -18.26 -18.73
N ASN A 53 23.67 -17.98 -18.28
CA ASN A 53 24.91 -18.29 -19.00
C ASN A 53 24.93 -17.72 -20.43
N ILE A 54 24.32 -16.55 -20.65
CA ILE A 54 24.34 -15.78 -21.91
C ILE A 54 25.44 -14.72 -21.80
N ARG A 55 26.20 -14.48 -22.87
CA ARG A 55 27.33 -13.55 -22.84
C ARG A 55 26.98 -12.27 -23.61
N PHE A 56 27.03 -11.14 -22.91
CA PHE A 56 26.94 -9.83 -23.55
C PHE A 56 28.23 -9.51 -24.36
N THR A 57 28.09 -8.84 -25.48
CA THR A 57 29.21 -8.34 -26.29
C THR A 57 28.82 -7.11 -27.11
N ASP A 58 29.73 -6.15 -27.21
CA ASP A 58 29.56 -4.96 -28.04
C ASP A 58 29.87 -5.24 -29.56
N GLY A 59 30.29 -6.45 -29.88
CA GLY A 59 30.67 -6.85 -31.25
C GLY A 59 29.65 -7.76 -31.95
N LYS A 60 30.13 -8.55 -32.91
CA LYS A 60 29.27 -9.55 -33.60
C LYS A 60 28.77 -10.58 -32.59
N ALA A 61 27.47 -10.75 -32.51
CA ALA A 61 26.79 -11.64 -31.60
C ALA A 61 25.95 -12.68 -32.33
N ASP A 62 25.53 -13.72 -31.59
CA ASP A 62 24.57 -14.72 -32.10
C ASP A 62 23.16 -14.14 -32.18
N TYR A 63 22.78 -13.31 -31.20
CA TYR A 63 21.51 -12.60 -31.14
C TYR A 63 21.75 -11.10 -31.02
N THR A 64 20.80 -10.31 -31.54
CA THR A 64 20.79 -8.85 -31.40
C THR A 64 19.46 -8.42 -30.79
N ILE A 65 19.52 -7.66 -29.72
CA ILE A 65 18.34 -6.99 -29.11
C ILE A 65 18.39 -5.53 -29.55
N THR A 66 17.35 -5.08 -30.22
CA THR A 66 17.15 -3.66 -30.58
C THR A 66 16.09 -3.06 -29.70
N ILE A 67 16.36 -1.92 -29.11
CA ILE A 67 15.44 -1.21 -28.22
C ILE A 67 15.13 0.15 -28.84
N LYS A 68 13.82 0.48 -28.98
CA LYS A 68 13.39 1.75 -29.60
C LYS A 68 12.05 2.22 -29.06
N GLU A 69 11.80 3.52 -29.16
CA GLU A 69 10.49 4.12 -28.92
C GLU A 69 9.76 4.35 -30.24
N ASP A 70 8.44 4.13 -30.25
CA ASP A 70 7.57 4.37 -31.40
C ASP A 70 6.12 4.63 -30.93
N SER A 71 5.79 5.89 -30.65
CA SER A 71 4.48 6.33 -30.20
C SER A 71 3.39 6.24 -31.28
N ALA A 72 3.76 5.95 -32.53
CA ALA A 72 2.79 5.68 -33.59
C ALA A 72 2.34 4.21 -33.59
N GLN A 73 3.12 3.32 -32.99
CA GLN A 73 2.86 1.89 -32.92
C GLN A 73 2.20 1.46 -31.61
N TYR A 74 2.57 2.10 -30.49
CA TYR A 74 2.08 1.76 -29.16
C TYR A 74 1.70 3.04 -28.39
N ASP A 75 0.69 2.91 -27.55
CA ASP A 75 0.27 3.97 -26.60
C ASP A 75 1.28 4.11 -25.43
N GLU A 76 1.10 5.13 -24.61
CA GLU A 76 1.90 5.35 -23.41
C GLU A 76 1.92 4.11 -22.49
N GLN A 77 3.09 3.79 -21.94
CA GLN A 77 3.38 2.61 -21.12
C GLN A 77 3.21 1.26 -21.84
N ALA A 78 2.69 1.22 -23.06
CA ALA A 78 2.55 -0.01 -23.82
C ALA A 78 3.87 -0.39 -24.54
N TYR A 79 4.04 -1.67 -24.79
CA TYR A 79 5.22 -2.18 -25.49
C TYR A 79 4.92 -3.43 -26.32
N GLY A 80 5.83 -3.72 -27.25
CA GLY A 80 5.87 -4.99 -27.98
C GLY A 80 7.29 -5.54 -28.06
N ILE A 81 7.39 -6.85 -27.99
CA ILE A 81 8.59 -7.64 -28.27
C ILE A 81 8.33 -8.43 -29.56
N THR A 82 9.16 -8.27 -30.57
CA THR A 82 9.05 -8.98 -31.83
C THR A 82 10.32 -9.76 -32.14
N VAL A 83 10.18 -10.98 -32.61
CA VAL A 83 11.29 -11.89 -32.89
C VAL A 83 11.38 -12.19 -34.41
N SER A 84 12.50 -11.88 -35.02
CA SER A 84 12.79 -12.20 -36.41
C SER A 84 14.11 -12.96 -36.50
N GLY A 85 14.02 -14.28 -36.47
CA GLY A 85 15.19 -15.16 -36.43
C GLY A 85 15.99 -14.96 -35.13
N LYS A 86 17.17 -14.35 -35.24
CA LYS A 86 18.04 -14.03 -34.09
C LYS A 86 17.99 -12.54 -33.67
N ASN A 87 17.09 -11.79 -34.27
CA ASN A 87 16.87 -10.38 -33.88
C ASN A 87 15.62 -10.28 -33.06
N ILE A 88 15.76 -9.70 -31.88
CA ILE A 88 14.66 -9.38 -30.94
C ILE A 88 14.53 -7.86 -30.90
N THR A 89 13.34 -7.33 -31.10
CA THR A 89 13.10 -5.89 -31.04
C THR A 89 12.12 -5.60 -29.97
N ILE A 90 12.50 -4.73 -29.00
CA ILE A 90 11.62 -4.14 -28.02
C ILE A 90 11.21 -2.77 -28.55
N THR A 91 9.90 -2.54 -28.66
CA THR A 91 9.34 -1.25 -29.05
C THR A 91 8.42 -0.76 -27.96
N GLY A 92 8.73 0.36 -27.31
CA GLY A 92 7.85 1.04 -26.36
C GLY A 92 7.08 2.18 -27.01
N GLY A 93 5.85 2.47 -26.57
CA GLY A 93 5.11 3.65 -26.99
C GLY A 93 5.71 4.94 -26.43
N ASP A 94 6.35 4.82 -25.27
CA ASP A 94 7.10 5.86 -24.58
C ASP A 94 8.29 5.25 -23.83
N ARG A 95 9.05 6.09 -23.11
CA ARG A 95 10.20 5.66 -22.30
C ARG A 95 9.81 4.62 -21.22
N VAL A 96 8.58 4.69 -20.68
CA VAL A 96 8.09 3.77 -19.64
C VAL A 96 7.71 2.42 -20.25
N GLY A 97 7.00 2.43 -21.38
CA GLY A 97 6.68 1.22 -22.15
C GLY A 97 7.95 0.50 -22.61
N LEU A 98 8.98 1.26 -23.04
CA LEU A 98 10.27 0.71 -23.38
C LEU A 98 10.93 -0.01 -22.20
N MET A 99 10.92 0.61 -21.01
CA MET A 99 11.43 -0.01 -19.78
C MET A 99 10.67 -1.29 -19.45
N TYR A 100 9.34 -1.24 -19.49
CA TYR A 100 8.52 -2.42 -19.19
C TYR A 100 8.77 -3.56 -20.18
N GLY A 101 8.94 -3.27 -21.48
CA GLY A 101 9.32 -4.27 -22.47
C GLY A 101 10.68 -4.90 -22.20
N GLY A 102 11.65 -4.13 -21.71
CA GLY A 102 12.95 -4.66 -21.31
C GLY A 102 12.91 -5.52 -20.06
N LEU A 103 12.14 -5.09 -19.05
CA LEU A 103 11.91 -5.88 -17.82
C LEU A 103 11.18 -7.19 -18.15
N GLU A 104 10.22 -7.15 -19.07
CA GLU A 104 9.49 -8.35 -19.51
C GLU A 104 10.42 -9.33 -20.26
N LEU A 105 11.26 -8.82 -21.16
CA LEU A 105 12.23 -9.67 -21.85
C LEU A 105 13.20 -10.33 -20.87
N ALA A 106 13.67 -9.60 -19.85
CA ALA A 106 14.55 -10.14 -18.82
C ALA A 106 13.86 -11.28 -18.04
N GLU A 107 12.59 -11.09 -17.68
CA GLU A 107 11.79 -12.12 -17.00
C GLU A 107 11.53 -13.33 -17.89
N MET A 108 11.15 -13.14 -19.16
CA MET A 108 10.96 -14.24 -20.11
C MET A 108 12.23 -15.10 -20.25
N ILE A 109 13.42 -14.45 -20.32
CA ILE A 109 14.70 -15.16 -20.38
C ILE A 109 14.91 -16.01 -19.13
N ASN A 110 14.56 -15.51 -17.95
CA ASN A 110 14.69 -16.23 -16.70
C ASN A 110 13.69 -17.40 -16.61
N LEU A 111 12.41 -17.14 -16.84
CA LEU A 111 11.34 -18.15 -16.70
C LEU A 111 11.47 -19.30 -17.71
N ASP A 112 11.96 -19.02 -18.91
CA ASP A 112 12.14 -20.03 -19.95
C ASP A 112 13.56 -20.59 -20.03
N ASN A 113 14.49 -20.10 -19.23
CA ASN A 113 15.89 -20.49 -19.17
C ASN A 113 16.60 -20.38 -20.54
N GLY A 114 16.37 -19.27 -21.26
CA GLY A 114 17.09 -19.02 -22.50
C GLY A 114 16.46 -18.04 -23.47
N ILE A 115 17.31 -17.34 -24.23
CA ILE A 115 16.91 -16.32 -25.20
C ILE A 115 16.28 -16.91 -26.46
N GLU A 116 16.57 -18.18 -26.78
CA GLU A 116 16.08 -18.87 -27.97
C GLU A 116 14.59 -19.23 -27.89
N LYS A 117 13.97 -19.12 -26.74
CA LYS A 117 12.56 -19.45 -26.51
C LYS A 117 11.65 -18.24 -26.58
N ILE A 118 12.20 -17.04 -26.64
CA ILE A 118 11.44 -15.81 -26.70
C ILE A 118 10.54 -15.79 -27.94
N GLN A 119 9.30 -15.37 -27.74
CA GLN A 119 8.28 -15.25 -28.78
C GLN A 119 7.77 -13.82 -28.87
N ASP A 120 7.03 -13.51 -29.91
CA ASP A 120 6.34 -12.24 -30.07
C ASP A 120 5.36 -12.06 -28.91
N PHE A 121 5.40 -10.88 -28.29
CA PHE A 121 4.59 -10.53 -27.14
C PHE A 121 4.30 -9.03 -27.14
N SER A 122 3.12 -8.62 -26.67
CA SER A 122 2.80 -7.21 -26.47
C SER A 122 1.82 -7.01 -25.35
N GLU A 123 2.00 -5.93 -24.61
CA GLU A 123 1.10 -5.55 -23.52
C GLU A 123 0.84 -4.04 -23.51
N SER A 124 -0.32 -3.69 -22.93
CA SER A 124 -0.73 -2.32 -22.65
C SER A 124 -1.27 -2.22 -21.22
N PRO A 125 -1.13 -1.08 -20.54
CA PRO A 125 -1.59 -0.93 -19.20
C PRO A 125 -3.12 -1.05 -19.11
N TYR A 126 -3.61 -1.90 -18.22
CA TYR A 126 -5.05 -2.03 -17.94
C TYR A 126 -5.58 -0.80 -17.18
N THR A 127 -4.82 -0.30 -16.20
CA THR A 127 -5.07 0.97 -15.53
C THR A 127 -3.89 1.91 -15.72
N GLU A 128 -4.14 3.19 -15.89
CA GLU A 128 -3.09 4.19 -16.16
C GLU A 128 -2.16 4.35 -14.95
N PHE A 129 -2.71 4.57 -13.75
CA PHE A 129 -1.95 4.71 -12.52
C PHE A 129 -2.11 3.47 -11.61
N ARG A 130 -0.98 2.94 -11.18
CA ARG A 130 -0.85 1.84 -10.22
C ARG A 130 0.11 2.29 -9.15
N GLY A 131 -0.41 2.60 -7.96
CA GLY A 131 0.35 3.38 -7.00
C GLY A 131 0.54 2.74 -5.64
N ILE A 132 1.58 3.21 -4.99
CA ILE A 132 1.84 3.01 -3.57
C ILE A 132 1.73 4.36 -2.87
N SER A 133 1.06 4.39 -1.72
CA SER A 133 1.06 5.54 -0.84
C SER A 133 2.18 5.38 0.18
N CYS A 134 3.09 6.33 0.19
CA CYS A 134 4.20 6.39 1.15
C CYS A 134 3.94 7.53 2.13
N ARG A 135 4.10 7.26 3.43
CA ARG A 135 3.89 8.24 4.51
C ARG A 135 5.16 8.43 5.33
N PRO A 136 6.23 8.97 4.73
CA PRO A 136 7.51 9.05 5.41
C PRO A 136 7.45 10.03 6.58
N PRO A 137 8.07 9.67 7.70
CA PRO A 137 8.40 10.63 8.73
C PRO A 137 9.50 11.55 8.21
N MET A 138 9.30 12.87 8.25
CA MET A 138 10.31 13.82 7.78
C MET A 138 11.22 14.30 8.91
N ASP A 139 10.63 14.59 10.03
CA ASP A 139 11.28 15.17 11.20
C ASP A 139 10.27 15.28 12.34
N LEU A 140 10.74 15.29 13.57
CA LEU A 140 9.91 15.49 14.76
C LEU A 140 9.03 16.75 14.69
N ARG A 141 9.54 17.85 14.11
CA ARG A 141 8.87 19.16 14.06
C ARG A 141 7.76 19.24 13.00
N THR A 142 7.72 18.28 12.08
CA THR A 142 6.70 18.23 11.01
C THR A 142 5.94 16.91 11.09
N PRO A 143 4.68 16.94 11.52
CA PRO A 143 3.95 15.71 11.76
C PRO A 143 3.66 14.91 10.50
N SER A 144 3.61 13.59 10.66
CA SER A 144 3.08 12.63 9.68
C SER A 144 2.10 11.68 10.37
N TYR A 145 1.37 10.90 9.58
CA TYR A 145 0.45 9.89 10.13
C TYR A 145 1.15 8.74 10.87
N THR A 146 2.47 8.62 10.74
CA THR A 146 3.26 7.52 11.30
C THR A 146 4.05 7.91 12.55
N ASN A 147 4.10 9.21 12.91
CA ASN A 147 5.00 9.74 13.93
C ASN A 147 4.89 9.10 15.31
N ASN A 148 3.70 8.63 15.71
CA ASN A 148 3.47 8.00 17.01
C ASN A 148 3.52 6.47 16.95
N GLY A 149 4.13 5.91 15.91
CA GLY A 149 4.38 4.49 15.74
C GLY A 149 5.87 4.13 15.79
N ASP A 150 6.16 2.88 16.11
CA ASP A 150 7.54 2.40 16.15
C ASP A 150 8.17 2.39 14.76
N SER A 151 7.39 2.21 13.68
CA SER A 151 7.89 2.29 12.30
C SER A 151 8.61 3.60 11.99
N THR A 152 8.15 4.72 12.54
CA THR A 152 8.83 6.02 12.40
C THR A 152 10.18 6.02 13.09
N ARG A 153 10.26 5.54 14.32
CA ARG A 153 11.53 5.48 15.08
C ARG A 153 12.60 4.68 14.37
N TRP A 154 12.19 3.55 13.77
CA TRP A 154 13.13 2.66 13.09
C TRP A 154 13.51 3.12 11.68
N ASN A 155 12.71 4.00 11.07
CA ASN A 155 12.84 4.31 9.65
C ASN A 155 13.09 5.80 9.33
N LEU A 156 13.17 6.70 10.31
CA LEU A 156 13.42 8.12 10.06
C LEU A 156 14.75 8.35 9.31
N GLU A 157 15.80 7.60 9.66
CA GLU A 157 17.09 7.70 8.98
C GLU A 157 16.97 7.33 7.49
N ASN A 158 16.17 6.30 7.15
CA ASN A 158 15.96 5.84 5.77
C ASN A 158 15.28 6.91 4.91
N THR A 159 14.41 7.74 5.51
CA THR A 159 13.80 8.88 4.79
C THR A 159 14.81 9.83 4.20
N TRP A 160 16.00 9.93 4.80
CA TRP A 160 17.09 10.81 4.38
C TRP A 160 18.29 10.03 3.82
N ASP A 161 18.06 8.81 3.35
CA ASP A 161 19.03 7.94 2.68
C ASP A 161 18.67 7.79 1.19
N LEU A 162 19.54 8.31 0.32
CA LEU A 162 19.31 8.29 -1.12
C LEU A 162 19.33 6.88 -1.71
N ASP A 163 20.22 6.02 -1.24
CA ASP A 163 20.34 4.64 -1.75
C ASP A 163 19.09 3.83 -1.39
N TYR A 164 18.50 4.13 -0.24
CA TYR A 164 17.21 3.55 0.16
C TYR A 164 16.09 3.88 -0.85
N TRP A 165 15.94 5.17 -1.23
CA TRP A 165 14.95 5.59 -2.21
C TRP A 165 15.21 4.98 -3.60
N LYS A 166 16.48 4.92 -4.03
CA LYS A 166 16.86 4.30 -5.31
C LYS A 166 16.42 2.84 -5.36
N GLY A 167 16.72 2.05 -4.31
CA GLY A 167 16.29 0.67 -4.25
C GLY A 167 14.78 0.49 -4.21
N LEU A 168 14.06 1.37 -3.49
CA LEU A 168 12.59 1.36 -3.48
C LEU A 168 12.00 1.57 -4.88
N PHE A 169 12.51 2.54 -5.63
CA PHE A 169 12.01 2.81 -6.98
C PHE A 169 12.35 1.70 -7.98
N ASP A 170 13.50 1.06 -7.83
CA ASP A 170 13.84 -0.13 -8.61
C ASP A 170 12.83 -1.28 -8.37
N ILE A 171 12.45 -1.51 -7.10
CA ILE A 171 11.42 -2.49 -6.71
C ILE A 171 10.07 -2.11 -7.32
N MET A 172 9.65 -0.85 -7.18
CA MET A 172 8.37 -0.37 -7.73
C MET A 172 8.31 -0.55 -9.25
N ALA A 173 9.36 -0.18 -9.99
CA ALA A 173 9.40 -0.33 -11.45
C ALA A 173 9.29 -1.80 -11.88
N LYS A 174 10.01 -2.71 -11.23
CA LYS A 174 9.94 -4.16 -11.47
C LYS A 174 8.54 -4.72 -11.25
N MET A 175 7.85 -4.23 -10.23
CA MET A 175 6.47 -4.61 -9.91
C MET A 175 5.43 -3.89 -10.78
N ARG A 176 5.83 -3.04 -11.73
CA ARG A 176 4.95 -2.24 -12.63
C ARG A 176 4.15 -1.13 -11.92
N TYR A 177 4.58 -0.68 -10.73
CA TYR A 177 4.05 0.54 -10.14
C TYR A 177 4.64 1.77 -10.83
N ASN A 178 3.79 2.77 -11.06
CA ASN A 178 4.16 4.01 -11.73
C ASN A 178 3.66 5.27 -11.02
N LEU A 179 3.13 5.16 -9.82
CA LEU A 179 2.65 6.26 -9.01
C LEU A 179 3.15 6.12 -7.57
N LEU A 180 3.84 7.14 -7.07
CA LEU A 180 4.10 7.30 -5.64
C LEU A 180 3.21 8.42 -5.09
N SER A 181 2.24 8.09 -4.23
CA SER A 181 1.51 9.07 -3.46
C SER A 181 2.29 9.38 -2.18
N PHE A 182 3.09 10.44 -2.23
CA PHE A 182 3.91 10.90 -1.11
C PHE A 182 3.04 11.70 -0.15
N ALA A 183 2.53 11.02 0.86
CA ALA A 183 1.50 11.52 1.75
C ALA A 183 2.10 11.99 3.07
N THR A 184 2.36 13.28 3.18
CA THR A 184 2.77 13.91 4.43
C THR A 184 1.69 14.87 4.93
N VAL A 185 1.67 15.13 6.22
CA VAL A 185 0.74 16.11 6.76
C VAL A 185 1.18 17.51 6.33
N ASN A 186 2.44 17.84 6.57
CA ASN A 186 3.09 19.02 5.99
C ASN A 186 4.62 18.89 6.07
N CYS A 187 5.27 18.64 4.94
CA CYS A 187 6.73 18.55 4.85
C CYS A 187 7.35 19.78 4.17
N LEU A 188 6.58 20.77 3.79
CA LEU A 188 7.08 21.96 3.06
C LEU A 188 8.29 22.61 3.70
N PRO A 189 8.40 22.77 5.05
CA PRO A 189 9.58 23.32 5.69
C PRO A 189 10.88 22.53 5.48
N HIS A 190 10.78 21.27 5.08
CA HIS A 190 11.93 20.41 4.75
C HIS A 190 12.21 20.30 3.25
N MET A 191 11.39 20.94 2.41
CA MET A 191 11.47 20.79 0.96
C MET A 191 11.67 22.10 0.21
N VAL A 192 11.26 23.24 0.78
CA VAL A 192 11.32 24.54 0.09
C VAL A 192 11.71 25.67 1.01
N ILE A 193 12.29 26.73 0.42
CA ILE A 193 12.47 28.05 1.04
C ILE A 193 11.41 28.98 0.42
N VAL A 194 10.39 29.32 1.19
CA VAL A 194 9.27 30.12 0.69
C VAL A 194 9.64 31.60 0.66
N PRO A 195 9.55 32.28 -0.49
CA PRO A 195 9.92 33.70 -0.61
C PRO A 195 9.09 34.60 0.32
N GLY A 196 9.79 35.36 1.17
CA GLY A 196 9.22 36.22 2.21
C GLY A 196 8.91 35.50 3.53
N TYR A 197 9.18 34.18 3.60
CA TYR A 197 8.96 33.33 4.77
C TYR A 197 10.13 32.39 5.02
N GLU A 198 11.34 32.84 4.72
CA GLU A 198 12.56 32.00 4.67
C GLU A 198 12.86 31.31 6.01
N ASN A 199 12.49 31.93 7.14
CA ASN A 199 12.73 31.36 8.47
C ASN A 199 11.78 30.18 8.80
N CYS A 200 10.78 29.89 7.97
CA CYS A 200 9.95 28.70 8.10
C CYS A 200 10.65 27.41 7.63
N ALA A 201 11.75 27.55 6.88
CA ALA A 201 12.55 26.41 6.42
C ALA A 201 13.38 25.81 7.57
N LEU A 202 13.40 24.48 7.63
CA LEU A 202 14.00 23.73 8.74
C LEU A 202 15.29 23.03 8.32
N ASN A 203 16.39 23.40 8.98
CA ASN A 203 17.65 22.65 8.91
C ASN A 203 17.59 21.42 9.81
N ASP A 204 18.55 20.52 9.67
CA ASP A 204 18.74 19.31 10.47
C ASP A 204 17.51 18.38 10.48
N VAL A 205 17.68 17.19 11.02
CA VAL A 205 16.64 16.17 11.19
C VAL A 205 16.68 15.69 12.64
N TYR A 206 15.54 15.75 13.30
CA TYR A 206 15.40 15.31 14.67
C TYR A 206 14.35 14.23 14.80
N GLU A 207 14.58 13.27 15.71
CA GLU A 207 13.60 12.28 16.13
C GLU A 207 13.06 12.57 17.52
N TYR A 208 11.90 11.97 17.82
CA TYR A 208 11.30 11.99 19.14
C TYR A 208 11.89 10.89 20.03
N THR A 209 12.36 11.26 21.23
CA THR A 209 12.99 10.35 22.19
C THR A 209 12.14 10.07 23.43
N GLY A 210 11.01 10.75 23.58
CA GLY A 210 10.09 10.55 24.71
C GLY A 210 9.28 9.25 24.62
N GLU A 211 8.52 8.96 25.66
CA GLU A 211 7.56 7.87 25.66
C GLU A 211 6.27 8.31 24.97
N TYR A 212 5.68 7.41 24.20
CA TYR A 212 4.37 7.64 23.60
C TYR A 212 3.27 7.40 24.65
N ASP A 213 2.38 8.36 24.76
CA ASP A 213 1.16 8.21 25.57
C ASP A 213 0.06 7.52 24.74
N ASP A 214 -0.62 6.54 25.32
CA ASP A 214 -1.72 5.81 24.70
C ASP A 214 -2.93 6.72 24.36
N THR A 215 -2.99 7.92 24.92
CA THR A 215 -4.01 8.92 24.59
C THR A 215 -3.84 9.57 23.23
N TYR A 216 -2.68 9.40 22.57
CA TYR A 216 -2.33 10.00 21.28
C TYR A 216 -2.46 9.04 20.08
N LEU A 217 -3.36 8.10 20.16
CA LEU A 217 -3.57 7.11 19.09
C LEU A 217 -4.35 7.64 17.86
N GLY A 218 -4.73 8.93 17.90
CA GLY A 218 -5.29 9.65 16.75
C GLY A 218 -4.24 10.14 15.78
N ASN A 219 -4.61 11.04 14.87
CA ASN A 219 -3.63 11.70 14.04
C ASN A 219 -2.63 12.49 14.92
N CYS A 220 -1.38 12.46 14.57
CA CYS A 220 -0.21 12.97 15.27
C CYS A 220 -0.22 14.47 15.58
N THR A 221 -1.23 15.20 15.15
CA THR A 221 -1.40 16.66 15.29
C THR A 221 -1.38 17.18 16.71
N ASN A 222 -1.75 16.35 17.68
CA ASN A 222 -1.87 16.78 19.06
C ASN A 222 -0.57 16.60 19.86
N MET A 223 0.34 15.75 19.39
CA MET A 223 1.55 15.38 20.11
C MET A 223 2.64 16.46 20.10
N TYR A 224 2.68 17.29 19.05
CA TYR A 224 3.82 18.16 18.74
C TYR A 224 3.47 19.65 18.72
N ARG A 225 2.50 20.08 19.53
CA ARG A 225 2.10 21.50 19.59
C ARG A 225 2.91 22.38 20.50
N ASP A 226 3.73 21.79 21.38
CA ASP A 226 4.52 22.51 22.36
C ASP A 226 6.01 22.43 21.98
N GLU A 227 6.59 23.56 21.54
CA GLU A 227 7.98 23.67 21.18
C GLU A 227 8.93 23.27 22.31
N HIS A 228 8.58 23.63 23.53
CA HIS A 228 9.40 23.31 24.70
C HIS A 228 9.46 21.81 24.94
N PHE A 229 8.33 21.12 24.80
CA PHE A 229 8.25 19.67 24.86
C PHE A 229 9.08 19.01 23.75
N LEU A 230 9.07 19.57 22.55
CA LEU A 230 9.87 19.07 21.41
C LEU A 230 11.37 19.26 21.68
N GLU A 231 11.79 20.38 22.26
CA GLU A 231 13.21 20.63 22.55
C GLU A 231 13.77 19.68 23.61
N GLU A 232 12.97 19.34 24.62
CA GLU A 232 13.37 18.42 25.69
C GLU A 232 13.42 16.96 25.27
N ASN A 233 12.63 16.58 24.25
CA ASN A 233 12.42 15.21 23.83
C ASN A 233 12.93 14.95 22.41
N ARG A 234 14.03 15.54 22.00
CA ARG A 234 14.61 15.35 20.66
C ARG A 234 16.03 14.85 20.67
N ARG A 235 16.36 14.05 19.65
CA ARG A 235 17.71 13.66 19.31
C ARG A 235 18.02 14.07 17.88
N LEU A 236 19.20 14.65 17.64
CA LEU A 236 19.69 14.91 16.29
C LEU A 236 19.98 13.58 15.57
N VAL A 237 19.34 13.37 14.44
CA VAL A 237 19.53 12.21 13.56
C VAL A 237 20.52 12.54 12.46
N LYS A 238 20.34 13.69 11.79
CA LYS A 238 21.18 14.09 10.67
C LYS A 238 21.36 15.61 10.63
N THR A 239 22.58 16.06 10.45
CA THR A 239 22.88 17.48 10.19
C THR A 239 22.74 17.74 8.69
N MET A 240 21.82 18.62 8.32
CA MET A 240 21.56 19.04 6.94
C MET A 240 21.06 20.48 6.92
N THR A 241 21.57 21.29 6.01
CA THR A 241 20.94 22.57 5.68
C THR A 241 19.67 22.33 4.84
N ILE A 242 18.79 23.32 4.80
CA ILE A 242 17.61 23.26 3.93
C ILE A 242 18.00 23.11 2.45
N ASN A 243 19.08 23.71 2.00
CA ASN A 243 19.55 23.56 0.62
C ASN A 243 20.00 22.12 0.33
N GLU A 244 20.72 21.47 1.25
CA GLU A 244 21.09 20.05 1.11
C GLU A 244 19.85 19.14 1.10
N LYS A 245 18.80 19.48 1.86
CA LYS A 245 17.54 18.77 1.80
C LYS A 245 16.82 18.93 0.45
N ILE A 246 16.82 20.15 -0.10
CA ILE A 246 16.26 20.44 -1.42
C ILE A 246 17.01 19.64 -2.49
N ASP A 247 18.33 19.65 -2.48
CA ASP A 247 19.13 18.92 -3.46
C ASP A 247 18.93 17.40 -3.33
N PHE A 248 18.84 16.90 -2.09
CA PHE A 248 18.50 15.50 -1.82
C PHE A 248 17.15 15.09 -2.46
N TRP A 249 16.07 15.86 -2.24
CA TRP A 249 14.77 15.53 -2.81
C TRP A 249 14.70 15.68 -4.33
N LYS A 250 15.51 16.59 -4.91
CA LYS A 250 15.65 16.64 -6.38
C LYS A 250 16.24 15.34 -6.91
N GLU A 251 17.36 14.87 -6.33
CA GLU A 251 17.98 13.62 -6.76
C GLU A 251 17.05 12.40 -6.58
N VAL A 252 16.30 12.36 -5.47
CA VAL A 252 15.29 11.32 -5.23
C VAL A 252 14.22 11.33 -6.32
N MET A 253 13.67 12.50 -6.68
CA MET A 253 12.62 12.62 -7.68
C MET A 253 13.12 12.41 -9.11
N ASP A 254 14.32 12.85 -9.44
CA ASP A 254 14.97 12.58 -10.73
C ASP A 254 15.13 11.06 -10.93
N TYR A 255 15.57 10.34 -9.89
CA TYR A 255 15.70 8.90 -9.95
C TYR A 255 14.36 8.19 -10.09
N ALA A 256 13.32 8.66 -9.38
CA ALA A 256 11.95 8.14 -9.52
C ALA A 256 11.44 8.33 -10.96
N TYR A 257 11.68 9.50 -11.55
CA TYR A 257 11.34 9.79 -12.94
C TYR A 257 12.02 8.83 -13.91
N ASP A 258 13.31 8.52 -13.70
CA ASP A 258 14.05 7.53 -14.50
C ASP A 258 13.56 6.09 -14.30
N ARG A 259 12.68 5.84 -13.34
CA ARG A 259 11.97 4.57 -13.12
C ARG A 259 10.50 4.61 -13.58
N GLY A 260 10.11 5.66 -14.31
CA GLY A 260 8.75 5.82 -14.81
C GLY A 260 7.72 6.09 -13.72
N ILE A 261 8.14 6.62 -12.57
CA ILE A 261 7.26 6.84 -11.42
C ILE A 261 6.81 8.30 -11.41
N THR A 262 5.51 8.50 -11.50
CA THR A 262 4.84 9.77 -11.29
C THR A 262 4.82 10.11 -9.80
N TRP A 263 5.20 11.33 -9.45
CA TRP A 263 5.16 11.80 -8.08
C TRP A 263 3.87 12.56 -7.80
N GLN A 264 3.04 12.02 -6.90
CA GLN A 264 1.87 12.71 -6.35
C GLN A 264 2.23 13.25 -4.97
N PHE A 265 2.27 14.57 -4.83
CA PHE A 265 2.43 15.22 -3.53
C PHE A 265 1.07 15.30 -2.83
N SER A 266 0.90 14.51 -1.77
CA SER A 266 -0.36 14.42 -1.03
C SER A 266 -0.23 15.13 0.32
N THR A 267 -1.14 16.06 0.60
CA THR A 267 -1.12 16.88 1.80
C THR A 267 -2.48 16.99 2.45
N ILE A 268 -2.48 17.46 3.69
CA ILE A 268 -3.67 17.83 4.44
C ILE A 268 -3.68 19.34 4.54
N ASN A 269 -4.71 19.96 4.11
CA ASN A 269 -5.05 21.38 4.18
C ASN A 269 -4.09 22.34 4.90
N ILE A 270 -4.64 23.13 5.83
CA ILE A 270 -3.88 24.05 6.67
C ILE A 270 -3.28 23.27 7.81
N TYR A 271 -1.98 23.21 7.82
CA TYR A 271 -1.24 22.64 8.91
C TYR A 271 -0.25 23.68 9.44
N THR A 272 -0.51 24.16 10.63
CA THR A 272 0.42 25.02 11.36
C THR A 272 1.20 24.18 12.36
N PHE A 273 2.48 24.48 12.45
CA PHE A 273 3.38 23.84 13.42
C PHE A 273 3.47 24.66 14.69
N SER A 274 4.01 24.06 15.73
CA SER A 274 4.41 24.73 16.95
C SER A 274 5.63 25.63 16.77
N GLU A 275 6.25 25.68 15.59
CA GLU A 275 7.44 26.48 15.34
C GLU A 275 7.17 27.99 15.44
N THR A 276 7.93 28.65 16.28
CA THR A 276 7.85 30.11 16.50
C THR A 276 7.96 30.91 15.23
N ALA A 277 8.69 30.38 14.22
CA ALA A 277 8.83 31.04 12.93
C ALA A 277 7.47 31.29 12.25
N PHE A 278 6.51 30.36 12.30
CA PHE A 278 5.19 30.56 11.73
C PHE A 278 4.41 31.67 12.43
N SER A 279 4.41 31.66 13.75
CA SER A 279 3.72 32.69 14.56
C SER A 279 4.34 34.07 14.36
N ASN A 280 5.65 34.18 14.22
CA ASN A 280 6.35 35.45 13.97
C ASN A 280 5.97 36.10 12.65
N TYR A 281 5.59 35.31 11.63
CA TYR A 281 5.02 35.83 10.38
C TYR A 281 3.52 36.10 10.46
N GLY A 282 2.84 35.65 11.52
CA GLY A 282 1.40 35.74 11.66
C GLY A 282 0.63 34.66 10.88
N ILE A 283 1.31 33.55 10.53
CA ILE A 283 0.67 32.36 9.94
C ILE A 283 -0.12 31.66 11.03
N THR A 284 -1.40 31.36 10.77
CA THR A 284 -2.31 30.72 11.73
C THR A 284 -3.05 29.56 11.04
N ALA A 285 -3.80 28.77 11.83
CA ALA A 285 -4.69 27.76 11.28
C ALA A 285 -5.96 28.32 10.60
N ASP A 286 -6.17 29.62 10.68
CA ASP A 286 -7.33 30.29 10.11
C ASP A 286 -7.18 30.46 8.59
N ARG A 287 -8.07 29.83 7.83
CA ARG A 287 -8.12 29.88 6.37
C ARG A 287 -8.45 31.30 5.82
N ASP A 288 -9.06 32.16 6.61
CA ASP A 288 -9.37 33.53 6.20
C ASP A 288 -8.20 34.48 6.42
N ASN A 289 -7.19 34.04 7.15
CA ASN A 289 -5.98 34.82 7.36
C ASN A 289 -5.22 35.03 6.02
N PRO A 290 -5.08 36.26 5.53
CA PRO A 290 -4.42 36.52 4.27
C PRO A 290 -2.94 36.15 4.26
N VAL A 291 -2.27 36.18 5.41
CA VAL A 291 -0.88 35.76 5.54
C VAL A 291 -0.76 34.25 5.38
N THR A 292 -1.67 33.49 5.98
CA THR A 292 -1.74 32.03 5.83
C THR A 292 -1.99 31.65 4.38
N LYS A 293 -2.94 32.29 3.71
CA LYS A 293 -3.19 32.10 2.26
C LYS A 293 -1.96 32.36 1.41
N ASP A 294 -1.29 33.50 1.64
CA ASP A 294 -0.10 33.89 0.88
C ASP A 294 1.06 32.90 1.10
N TYR A 295 1.28 32.47 2.35
CA TYR A 295 2.31 31.47 2.66
C TYR A 295 2.06 30.16 1.92
N PHE A 296 0.90 29.56 2.08
CA PHE A 296 0.63 28.23 1.49
C PHE A 296 0.60 28.31 -0.05
N MET A 297 0.02 29.34 -0.64
CA MET A 297 0.04 29.52 -2.09
C MET A 297 1.48 29.60 -2.61
N LYS A 298 2.33 30.43 -1.99
CA LYS A 298 3.74 30.56 -2.38
C LYS A 298 4.52 29.27 -2.12
N ALA A 299 4.22 28.56 -1.04
CA ALA A 299 4.90 27.32 -0.70
C ALA A 299 4.64 26.24 -1.76
N TYR A 300 3.39 26.05 -2.19
CA TYR A 300 3.08 25.11 -3.26
C TYR A 300 3.59 25.55 -4.62
N GLN A 301 3.56 26.85 -4.91
CA GLN A 301 4.19 27.38 -6.12
C GLN A 301 5.69 27.09 -6.13
N THR A 302 6.40 27.39 -5.04
CA THR A 302 7.84 27.13 -4.91
C THR A 302 8.15 25.64 -4.96
N LEU A 303 7.30 24.79 -4.38
CA LEU A 303 7.42 23.34 -4.48
C LEU A 303 7.43 22.88 -5.94
N LEU A 304 6.45 23.34 -6.72
CA LEU A 304 6.32 22.97 -8.13
C LEU A 304 7.43 23.57 -9.00
N GLU A 305 7.92 24.77 -8.69
CA GLU A 305 9.06 25.40 -9.39
C GLU A 305 10.39 24.70 -9.04
N THR A 306 10.52 24.16 -7.83
CA THR A 306 11.73 23.48 -7.35
C THR A 306 11.85 22.04 -7.86
N TYR A 307 10.70 21.34 -7.98
CA TYR A 307 10.61 19.93 -8.31
C TYR A 307 9.75 19.70 -9.57
N PRO A 308 10.39 19.68 -10.75
CA PRO A 308 9.66 19.58 -12.03
C PRO A 308 8.98 18.21 -12.23
N HIS A 309 9.38 17.19 -11.48
CA HIS A 309 8.81 15.83 -11.58
C HIS A 309 7.62 15.58 -10.63
N ILE A 310 7.15 16.59 -9.90
CA ILE A 310 5.85 16.52 -9.23
C ILE A 310 4.77 16.81 -10.29
N ASP A 311 4.10 15.77 -10.74
CA ASP A 311 3.04 15.87 -11.76
C ASP A 311 1.63 15.80 -11.17
N GLN A 312 1.51 15.58 -9.85
CA GLN A 312 0.23 15.62 -9.16
C GLN A 312 0.36 16.30 -7.79
N ILE A 313 -0.60 17.17 -7.46
CA ILE A 313 -0.86 17.58 -6.08
C ILE A 313 -2.22 17.04 -5.68
N LYS A 314 -2.28 16.44 -4.49
CA LYS A 314 -3.52 15.99 -3.88
C LYS A 314 -3.66 16.61 -2.51
N THR A 315 -4.82 17.21 -2.21
CA THR A 315 -5.14 17.69 -0.86
C THR A 315 -6.36 16.98 -0.27
N THR A 316 -6.30 16.69 1.03
CA THR A 316 -7.45 16.14 1.75
C THR A 316 -8.32 17.29 2.23
N CYS A 317 -9.52 17.36 1.69
CA CYS A 317 -10.48 18.41 2.00
C CYS A 317 -11.16 18.14 3.36
N GLY A 318 -11.28 19.18 4.21
CA GLY A 318 -12.03 19.16 5.45
C GLY A 318 -11.32 18.62 6.67
N GLU A 319 -10.20 17.92 6.53
CA GLU A 319 -9.44 17.46 7.66
C GLU A 319 -8.68 18.63 8.29
N ASN A 320 -8.74 18.75 9.63
CA ASN A 320 -8.14 19.86 10.41
C ASN A 320 -8.65 21.27 10.08
N MET A 321 -9.84 21.37 9.53
CA MET A 321 -10.55 22.62 9.36
C MET A 321 -11.86 22.55 10.14
N ASP A 322 -12.13 23.54 11.00
CA ASP A 322 -13.48 23.79 11.48
C ASP A 322 -14.35 24.19 10.27
N TYR A 323 -15.41 23.44 10.06
CA TYR A 323 -16.20 23.51 8.85
C TYR A 323 -17.68 23.58 9.15
N PRO A 324 -18.18 24.75 9.57
CA PRO A 324 -19.61 24.98 9.55
C PRO A 324 -20.12 24.94 8.10
N ALA A 325 -21.27 24.29 7.88
CA ALA A 325 -21.87 24.20 6.53
C ALA A 325 -22.13 25.59 5.89
N GLU A 326 -22.30 26.61 6.71
CA GLU A 326 -22.48 27.99 6.26
C GLU A 326 -21.22 28.60 5.62
N GLU A 327 -20.06 28.00 5.81
CA GLU A 327 -18.77 28.51 5.32
C GLU A 327 -18.20 27.73 4.12
N GLU A 328 -18.99 26.87 3.50
CA GLU A 328 -18.59 26.06 2.35
C GLU A 328 -17.94 26.88 1.24
N ALA A 329 -18.53 28.03 0.90
CA ALA A 329 -18.01 28.89 -0.15
C ALA A 329 -16.60 29.43 0.15
N ILE A 330 -16.33 29.77 1.42
CA ILE A 330 -15.01 30.26 1.85
C ILE A 330 -13.97 29.15 1.73
N THR A 331 -14.33 27.93 2.09
CA THR A 331 -13.44 26.77 2.03
C THR A 331 -13.15 26.38 0.58
N ASN A 332 -14.15 26.41 -0.29
CA ASN A 332 -13.96 26.16 -1.71
C ASN A 332 -13.04 27.24 -2.34
N GLN A 333 -13.18 28.49 -1.91
CA GLN A 333 -12.30 29.56 -2.34
C GLN A 333 -10.86 29.37 -1.84
N TRP A 334 -10.65 28.83 -0.64
CA TRP A 334 -9.32 28.46 -0.16
C TRP A 334 -8.60 27.51 -1.12
N TYR A 335 -9.27 26.43 -1.56
CA TYR A 335 -8.64 25.48 -2.48
C TYR A 335 -8.29 26.13 -3.82
N ARG A 336 -9.15 27.01 -4.31
CA ARG A 336 -8.94 27.73 -5.55
C ARG A 336 -7.79 28.74 -5.45
N ASP A 337 -7.76 29.53 -4.35
CA ASP A 337 -6.77 30.60 -4.13
C ASP A 337 -5.38 30.06 -3.78
N VAL A 338 -5.30 28.92 -3.14
CA VAL A 338 -4.03 28.33 -2.68
C VAL A 338 -3.52 27.33 -3.71
N TYR A 339 -4.17 26.18 -3.82
CA TYR A 339 -3.69 25.10 -4.69
C TYR A 339 -3.91 25.40 -6.17
N GLY A 340 -5.11 25.81 -6.53
CA GLY A 340 -5.43 26.16 -7.91
C GLY A 340 -4.51 27.26 -8.44
N LYS A 341 -4.34 28.33 -7.65
CA LYS A 341 -3.50 29.47 -8.04
C LYS A 341 -2.02 29.14 -8.12
N ALA A 342 -1.48 28.35 -7.17
CA ALA A 342 -0.10 27.89 -7.22
C ALA A 342 0.19 27.09 -8.50
N CYS A 343 -0.71 26.15 -8.84
CA CYS A 343 -0.60 25.36 -10.07
C CYS A 343 -0.68 26.26 -11.32
N GLU A 344 -1.66 27.17 -11.42
CA GLU A 344 -1.78 28.09 -12.56
C GLU A 344 -0.52 28.93 -12.78
N ASN A 345 0.07 29.45 -11.70
CA ASN A 345 1.27 30.30 -11.77
C ASN A 345 2.47 29.54 -12.40
N VAL A 346 2.54 28.25 -12.21
CA VAL A 346 3.63 27.39 -12.73
C VAL A 346 3.27 26.82 -14.10
N LEU A 347 2.12 26.19 -14.23
CA LEU A 347 1.71 25.44 -15.43
C LEU A 347 1.43 26.34 -16.63
N SER A 348 1.04 27.60 -16.42
CA SER A 348 0.89 28.57 -17.50
C SER A 348 2.19 28.86 -18.28
N LYS A 349 3.34 28.50 -17.70
CA LYS A 349 4.68 28.70 -18.28
C LYS A 349 5.25 27.42 -18.92
N ASP A 350 4.63 26.28 -18.66
CA ASP A 350 5.10 24.96 -19.09
C ASP A 350 3.92 24.13 -19.62
N LYS A 351 3.71 24.20 -20.93
CA LYS A 351 2.58 23.52 -21.57
C LYS A 351 2.69 22.01 -21.50
N GLU A 352 3.89 21.44 -21.65
CA GLU A 352 4.09 19.99 -21.63
C GLU A 352 3.72 19.41 -20.25
N ARG A 353 4.17 20.07 -19.19
CA ARG A 353 3.80 19.69 -17.83
C ARG A 353 2.30 19.91 -17.56
N ALA A 354 1.73 20.99 -18.06
CA ALA A 354 0.32 21.31 -17.90
C ALA A 354 -0.61 20.26 -18.52
N ASP A 355 -0.22 19.66 -19.65
CA ASP A 355 -1.02 18.63 -20.34
C ASP A 355 -1.11 17.30 -19.53
N ARG A 356 -0.14 17.02 -18.63
CA ARG A 356 -0.13 15.81 -17.80
C ARG A 356 -0.43 16.04 -16.31
N PHE A 357 -0.38 17.30 -15.85
CA PHE A 357 -0.50 17.63 -14.43
C PHE A 357 -1.93 17.45 -13.92
N ILE A 358 -2.08 16.85 -12.72
CA ILE A 358 -3.39 16.64 -12.09
C ILE A 358 -3.44 17.32 -10.72
N LEU A 359 -4.46 18.18 -10.53
CA LEU A 359 -4.83 18.68 -9.21
C LEU A 359 -5.96 17.83 -8.63
N GLY A 360 -5.66 17.11 -7.54
CA GLY A 360 -6.54 16.14 -6.92
C GLY A 360 -7.08 16.57 -5.56
N PHE A 361 -8.31 16.13 -5.27
CA PHE A 361 -8.98 16.42 -4.00
C PHE A 361 -9.53 15.14 -3.39
N ALA A 362 -9.21 14.90 -2.13
CA ALA A 362 -9.76 13.78 -1.36
C ALA A 362 -10.79 14.34 -0.37
N GLY A 363 -12.02 13.82 -0.44
CA GLY A 363 -13.06 14.16 0.54
C GLY A 363 -13.00 13.24 1.74
N ILE A 364 -13.22 13.79 2.95
CA ILE A 364 -13.56 12.99 4.12
C ILE A 364 -15.08 12.89 4.20
N GLY A 365 -15.60 11.68 4.06
CA GLY A 365 -17.04 11.47 3.94
C GLY A 365 -17.64 12.06 2.67
N ASN A 366 -18.94 12.30 2.68
CA ASN A 366 -19.67 12.84 1.51
C ASN A 366 -19.78 14.37 1.49
N THR A 367 -19.07 15.07 2.37
CA THR A 367 -19.39 16.46 2.72
C THR A 367 -18.73 17.52 1.86
N LEU A 368 -17.71 17.22 1.04
CA LEU A 368 -16.89 18.26 0.42
C LEU A 368 -16.90 18.29 -1.11
N LEU A 369 -17.32 17.24 -1.76
CA LEU A 369 -17.39 17.21 -3.21
C LEU A 369 -18.84 17.49 -3.65
N THR A 370 -19.32 18.65 -3.27
CA THR A 370 -20.65 19.14 -3.59
C THR A 370 -20.66 19.87 -4.95
N ASP A 371 -21.85 20.13 -5.48
CA ASP A 371 -22.01 20.94 -6.71
C ASP A 371 -21.35 22.32 -6.56
N ASN A 372 -21.38 22.91 -5.36
CA ASN A 372 -20.71 24.18 -5.08
C ASN A 372 -19.18 24.05 -5.17
N PHE A 373 -18.62 22.94 -4.68
CA PHE A 373 -17.19 22.66 -4.81
C PHE A 373 -16.78 22.53 -6.27
N TYR A 374 -17.49 21.71 -7.03
CA TYR A 374 -17.21 21.56 -8.46
C TYR A 374 -17.36 22.87 -9.23
N SER A 375 -18.34 23.68 -8.87
CA SER A 375 -18.57 25.02 -9.49
C SER A 375 -17.39 25.97 -9.26
N ALA A 376 -16.69 25.88 -8.12
CA ALA A 376 -15.52 26.71 -7.84
C ALA A 376 -14.32 26.41 -8.77
N PHE A 377 -14.33 25.29 -9.46
CA PHE A 377 -13.31 24.87 -10.41
C PHE A 377 -13.81 24.80 -11.86
N SER A 378 -15.02 25.28 -12.16
CA SER A 378 -15.63 25.17 -13.49
C SER A 378 -14.84 25.86 -14.60
N ASP A 379 -14.05 26.88 -14.29
CA ASP A 379 -13.16 27.61 -15.19
C ASP A 379 -11.67 27.19 -15.07
N TYR A 380 -11.38 26.14 -14.29
CA TYR A 380 -10.00 25.70 -14.07
C TYR A 380 -9.45 25.03 -15.33
N PRO A 381 -8.28 25.48 -15.85
CA PRO A 381 -7.87 25.09 -17.20
C PRO A 381 -7.11 23.76 -17.27
N TYR A 382 -6.80 23.13 -16.13
CA TYR A 382 -5.98 21.92 -16.06
C TYR A 382 -6.80 20.72 -15.56
N GLN A 383 -6.20 19.52 -15.62
CA GLN A 383 -6.87 18.29 -15.22
C GLN A 383 -7.17 18.26 -13.71
N LEU A 384 -8.36 17.80 -13.37
CA LEU A 384 -8.87 17.70 -12.02
C LEU A 384 -9.19 16.25 -11.68
N SER A 385 -8.91 15.81 -10.45
CA SER A 385 -9.29 14.49 -10.00
C SER A 385 -9.91 14.49 -8.61
N VAL A 386 -10.82 13.53 -8.41
CA VAL A 386 -11.27 13.12 -7.08
C VAL A 386 -10.46 11.94 -6.63
N ASN A 387 -10.03 11.98 -5.38
CA ASN A 387 -9.37 10.84 -4.75
C ASN A 387 -10.29 10.29 -3.65
N LYS A 388 -11.05 9.26 -3.98
CA LYS A 388 -12.00 8.62 -3.08
C LYS A 388 -11.50 7.27 -2.61
N ARG A 389 -11.91 6.82 -1.43
CA ARG A 389 -11.64 5.45 -0.97
C ARG A 389 -12.40 4.46 -1.87
N TYR A 390 -11.74 3.37 -2.28
CA TYR A 390 -12.35 2.35 -3.13
C TYR A 390 -13.52 1.67 -2.42
N ASN A 391 -13.27 1.24 -1.20
CA ASN A 391 -14.33 0.90 -0.28
C ASN A 391 -13.97 1.50 1.09
N ASP A 392 -14.96 1.91 1.87
CA ASP A 392 -14.71 2.62 3.12
C ASP A 392 -14.06 1.72 4.18
N THR A 393 -14.00 0.43 3.93
CA THR A 393 -13.53 -0.53 4.91
C THR A 393 -12.11 -0.99 4.64
N ARG A 394 -11.88 -1.89 3.65
CA ARG A 394 -10.61 -2.61 3.61
C ARG A 394 -10.27 -3.09 2.20
N LEU A 395 -8.97 -3.16 1.90
CA LEU A 395 -8.48 -3.70 0.63
C LEU A 395 -8.95 -5.14 0.41
N PHE A 396 -8.87 -5.98 1.45
CA PHE A 396 -9.11 -7.42 1.32
C PHE A 396 -10.55 -7.85 1.67
N SER A 397 -11.51 -6.91 1.82
CA SER A 397 -12.90 -7.29 2.10
C SER A 397 -13.58 -7.88 0.87
N VAL A 398 -13.74 -7.08 -0.16
CA VAL A 398 -14.41 -7.47 -1.41
C VAL A 398 -13.61 -7.02 -2.62
N THR A 399 -13.70 -7.79 -3.70
CA THR A 399 -13.10 -7.42 -4.98
C THR A 399 -13.89 -6.34 -5.72
N LYS A 400 -15.19 -6.19 -5.40
CA LYS A 400 -16.12 -5.28 -6.04
C LYS A 400 -16.63 -4.25 -5.05
N CYS A 401 -16.69 -3.00 -5.45
CA CYS A 401 -17.28 -1.92 -4.66
C CYS A 401 -18.31 -1.18 -5.52
N THR A 402 -19.58 -1.27 -5.13
CA THR A 402 -20.70 -0.66 -5.86
C THR A 402 -21.02 0.75 -5.38
N ASP A 403 -20.65 1.11 -4.16
CA ASP A 403 -20.93 2.43 -3.54
C ASP A 403 -20.38 3.61 -4.34
N ASN A 404 -19.33 3.37 -5.13
CA ASN A 404 -18.69 4.41 -5.92
C ASN A 404 -19.32 4.63 -7.30
N ASP A 405 -20.19 3.73 -7.78
CA ASP A 405 -20.73 3.81 -9.14
C ASP A 405 -21.63 5.05 -9.33
N GLU A 406 -22.51 5.33 -8.38
CA GLU A 406 -23.36 6.52 -8.39
C GLU A 406 -22.51 7.79 -8.33
N TYR A 407 -21.48 7.82 -7.48
CA TYR A 407 -20.59 8.95 -7.34
C TYR A 407 -19.83 9.24 -8.64
N ILE A 408 -19.25 8.21 -9.28
CA ILE A 408 -18.53 8.35 -10.55
C ILE A 408 -19.43 8.89 -11.66
N ASN A 409 -20.67 8.39 -11.72
CA ASN A 409 -21.65 8.80 -12.73
C ASN A 409 -22.11 10.25 -12.56
N ASN A 410 -22.09 10.76 -11.32
CA ASN A 410 -22.52 12.12 -10.99
C ASN A 410 -21.40 13.16 -10.99
N MET A 411 -20.14 12.75 -11.17
CA MET A 411 -19.03 13.71 -11.29
C MET A 411 -19.21 14.60 -12.55
N PRO A 412 -18.91 15.90 -12.46
CA PRO A 412 -18.94 16.79 -13.62
C PRO A 412 -17.97 16.37 -14.74
N ASP A 413 -18.23 16.78 -15.96
CA ASP A 413 -17.29 16.60 -17.07
C ASP A 413 -15.95 17.26 -16.77
N GLY A 414 -14.86 16.62 -17.20
CA GLY A 414 -13.49 17.10 -16.97
C GLY A 414 -12.89 16.70 -15.62
N TRP A 415 -13.63 15.95 -14.78
CA TRP A 415 -13.12 15.37 -13.57
C TRP A 415 -12.92 13.85 -13.72
N ASP A 416 -11.79 13.36 -13.25
CA ASP A 416 -11.47 11.95 -13.20
C ASP A 416 -11.34 11.46 -11.75
N MET A 417 -11.16 10.16 -11.56
CA MET A 417 -10.99 9.55 -10.24
C MET A 417 -9.69 8.75 -10.15
N ILE A 418 -9.02 8.87 -9.01
CA ILE A 418 -7.95 7.97 -8.57
C ILE A 418 -8.37 7.42 -7.20
N PHE A 419 -8.45 6.09 -7.08
CA PHE A 419 -8.81 5.49 -5.81
C PHE A 419 -7.67 5.52 -4.81
N ASN A 420 -7.99 5.90 -3.57
CA ASN A 420 -7.14 5.72 -2.40
C ASN A 420 -7.65 4.49 -1.64
N VAL A 421 -6.84 3.46 -1.57
CA VAL A 421 -7.23 2.18 -0.97
C VAL A 421 -6.50 1.97 0.34
N ARG A 422 -7.22 1.61 1.38
CA ARG A 422 -6.64 1.30 2.70
C ARG A 422 -6.28 -0.18 2.77
N ALA A 423 -5.13 -0.50 3.34
CA ALA A 423 -4.57 -1.85 3.41
C ALA A 423 -4.19 -2.24 4.85
N GLU A 424 -4.98 -1.81 5.84
CA GLU A 424 -4.73 -2.09 7.26
C GLU A 424 -5.15 -3.51 7.70
N ASP A 425 -5.48 -4.37 6.77
CA ASP A 425 -6.01 -5.71 7.06
C ASP A 425 -4.94 -6.68 7.52
N CYS A 426 -3.71 -6.52 7.03
CA CYS A 426 -2.55 -7.33 7.38
C CYS A 426 -1.32 -6.43 7.51
N TYR A 427 -0.68 -6.47 8.67
CA TYR A 427 0.56 -5.73 8.94
C TYR A 427 1.78 -6.66 8.87
N HIS A 428 1.74 -7.77 9.61
CA HIS A 428 2.87 -8.68 9.75
C HIS A 428 2.71 -9.95 8.95
N LEU A 429 1.49 -10.46 8.78
CA LEU A 429 1.28 -11.72 8.07
C LEU A 429 1.27 -11.51 6.56
N THR A 430 2.07 -12.28 5.86
CA THR A 430 2.18 -12.21 4.39
C THR A 430 0.94 -12.80 3.72
N TRP A 431 0.25 -11.99 2.93
CA TRP A 431 -0.94 -12.34 2.16
C TRP A 431 -0.66 -12.32 0.65
N ALA A 432 -1.18 -13.31 -0.09
CA ALA A 432 -1.18 -13.29 -1.55
C ALA A 432 -2.25 -14.23 -2.12
N ASN A 433 -3.07 -13.74 -3.05
CA ASN A 433 -4.07 -14.53 -3.76
C ASN A 433 -4.27 -13.99 -5.17
N PRO A 434 -3.73 -14.66 -6.21
CA PRO A 434 -3.77 -14.16 -7.58
C PRO A 434 -5.19 -14.05 -8.14
N SER A 435 -6.07 -14.98 -7.81
CA SER A 435 -7.46 -14.96 -8.28
C SER A 435 -8.22 -13.75 -7.72
N TRP A 436 -8.03 -13.47 -6.44
CA TRP A 436 -8.64 -12.33 -5.77
C TRP A 436 -8.12 -11.00 -6.32
N VAL A 437 -6.79 -10.87 -6.46
CA VAL A 437 -6.16 -9.65 -7.01
C VAL A 437 -6.58 -9.40 -8.45
N ARG A 438 -6.65 -10.44 -9.28
CA ARG A 438 -7.11 -10.34 -10.67
C ARG A 438 -8.52 -9.78 -10.74
N GLU A 439 -9.43 -10.31 -9.95
CA GLU A 439 -10.82 -9.86 -9.92
C GLU A 439 -10.90 -8.42 -9.40
N TRP A 440 -10.17 -8.09 -8.36
CA TRP A 440 -10.10 -6.73 -7.82
C TRP A 440 -9.58 -5.73 -8.88
N CYS A 441 -8.49 -6.03 -9.56
CA CYS A 441 -7.94 -5.18 -10.62
C CYS A 441 -8.94 -4.96 -11.77
N LYS A 442 -9.73 -6.00 -12.12
CA LYS A 442 -10.78 -5.86 -13.12
C LYS A 442 -11.94 -4.98 -12.65
N ASN A 443 -12.31 -5.09 -11.38
CA ASN A 443 -13.42 -4.34 -10.81
C ASN A 443 -13.08 -2.88 -10.48
N VAL A 444 -11.83 -2.57 -10.16
CA VAL A 444 -11.39 -1.20 -9.85
C VAL A 444 -11.38 -0.32 -11.10
N LYS A 445 -11.20 -0.91 -12.30
CA LYS A 445 -11.27 -0.17 -13.55
C LYS A 445 -12.72 0.14 -13.91
N LYS A 446 -13.09 1.40 -13.83
CA LYS A 446 -14.41 1.92 -14.22
C LYS A 446 -14.22 3.10 -15.18
N ASN A 447 -15.30 3.50 -15.84
CA ASN A 447 -15.27 4.72 -16.64
C ASN A 447 -14.83 5.91 -15.78
N ARG A 448 -13.96 6.79 -16.31
CA ARG A 448 -13.38 7.95 -15.62
C ARG A 448 -12.45 7.61 -14.43
N VAL A 449 -12.16 6.35 -14.17
CA VAL A 449 -11.17 5.93 -13.17
C VAL A 449 -9.83 5.74 -13.85
N ARG A 450 -8.85 6.57 -13.51
CA ARG A 450 -7.50 6.51 -14.09
C ARG A 450 -6.61 5.50 -13.38
N GLY A 451 -6.88 5.21 -12.13
CA GLY A 451 -6.07 4.25 -11.37
C GLY A 451 -6.32 4.27 -9.86
N TRP A 452 -5.34 3.80 -9.15
CA TRP A 452 -5.41 3.60 -7.71
C TRP A 452 -4.02 3.68 -7.07
N HIS A 453 -4.00 3.95 -5.77
CA HIS A 453 -2.85 3.73 -4.90
C HIS A 453 -3.30 3.17 -3.55
N PHE A 454 -2.48 2.36 -2.91
CA PHE A 454 -2.81 1.79 -1.61
C PHE A 454 -1.65 1.87 -0.61
N ALA A 455 -1.98 1.88 0.68
CA ALA A 455 -1.04 1.74 1.79
C ALA A 455 -1.75 1.29 3.06
N ILE A 456 -0.96 0.83 4.01
CA ILE A 456 -1.35 0.72 5.41
C ILE A 456 -1.33 2.12 6.02
N ASP A 457 -2.47 2.55 6.56
CA ASP A 457 -2.62 3.87 7.17
C ASP A 457 -1.97 3.88 8.55
N GLY A 458 -1.04 4.80 8.80
CA GLY A 458 -0.33 4.87 10.07
C GLY A 458 0.87 3.92 10.23
N TYR A 459 1.31 3.26 9.14
CA TYR A 459 2.51 2.45 9.12
C TYR A 459 3.42 2.86 7.97
N TYR A 460 4.73 2.96 8.21
CA TYR A 460 5.67 3.35 7.17
C TYR A 460 6.08 2.15 6.32
N VAL A 461 5.20 1.71 5.44
CA VAL A 461 5.40 0.54 4.55
C VAL A 461 6.63 0.64 3.65
N SER A 462 7.09 1.86 3.36
CA SER A 462 8.31 2.06 2.56
C SER A 462 9.60 1.86 3.38
N GLY A 463 9.48 1.57 4.69
CA GLY A 463 10.62 1.41 5.58
C GLY A 463 11.31 0.05 5.49
N LYS A 464 12.41 -0.09 6.22
CA LYS A 464 13.04 -1.37 6.53
C LYS A 464 12.20 -2.14 7.54
N GLU A 465 12.25 -3.45 7.44
CA GLU A 465 11.65 -4.32 8.44
C GLU A 465 12.43 -4.26 9.76
N TYR A 466 11.71 -4.39 10.87
CA TYR A 466 12.28 -4.38 12.22
C TYR A 466 11.48 -5.27 13.17
N GLU A 467 10.41 -5.88 12.70
CA GLU A 467 9.35 -6.50 13.49
C GLU A 467 9.70 -7.88 14.02
N PHE A 468 10.69 -8.56 13.43
CA PHE A 468 11.06 -9.90 13.87
C PHE A 468 11.88 -9.90 15.15
N VAL A 469 11.55 -10.84 16.06
CA VAL A 469 12.36 -11.15 17.25
C VAL A 469 13.76 -11.62 16.83
N ASP A 470 13.84 -12.46 15.80
CA ASP A 470 15.10 -12.78 15.13
C ASP A 470 15.41 -11.72 14.08
N THR A 471 16.21 -10.74 14.46
CA THR A 471 16.54 -9.59 13.62
C THR A 471 17.27 -9.96 12.32
N SER A 472 17.79 -11.18 12.16
CA SER A 472 18.38 -11.65 10.91
C SER A 472 17.35 -11.88 9.81
N LEU A 473 16.07 -11.90 10.16
CA LEU A 473 14.94 -12.05 9.24
C LEU A 473 14.42 -10.72 8.71
N ASN A 474 14.82 -9.59 9.30
CA ASN A 474 14.42 -8.27 8.86
C ASN A 474 15.11 -7.90 7.55
N GLY A 475 14.33 -7.65 6.52
CA GLY A 475 14.80 -7.23 5.20
C GLY A 475 15.05 -5.73 5.11
N ASP A 476 15.72 -5.32 4.03
CA ASP A 476 15.97 -3.90 3.74
C ASP A 476 14.72 -3.13 3.29
N TYR A 477 13.69 -3.85 2.85
CA TYR A 477 12.41 -3.29 2.42
C TYR A 477 11.25 -4.17 2.84
N TYR A 478 10.20 -3.58 3.34
CA TYR A 478 8.92 -4.24 3.61
C TYR A 478 8.38 -5.01 2.38
N TYR A 479 8.62 -4.49 1.18
CA TYR A 479 8.24 -5.10 -0.08
C TYR A 479 8.95 -6.42 -0.39
N ASN A 480 10.11 -6.68 0.19
CA ASN A 480 10.84 -7.94 -0.04
C ASN A 480 10.10 -9.12 0.59
N ARG A 481 9.58 -8.95 1.80
CA ARG A 481 8.80 -9.98 2.49
C ARG A 481 7.41 -10.14 1.89
N HIS A 482 6.73 -9.04 1.59
CA HIS A 482 5.39 -9.01 1.02
C HIS A 482 5.41 -8.99 -0.52
N TRP A 483 6.50 -9.44 -1.15
CA TRP A 483 6.76 -9.29 -2.58
C TRP A 483 5.66 -9.89 -3.46
N MET A 484 5.10 -11.05 -3.08
CA MET A 484 4.02 -11.69 -3.84
C MET A 484 2.80 -10.79 -3.93
N MET A 485 2.34 -10.25 -2.81
CA MET A 485 1.19 -9.34 -2.78
C MET A 485 1.45 -8.10 -3.65
N TYR A 486 2.55 -7.40 -3.41
CA TYR A 486 2.86 -6.17 -4.15
C TYR A 486 3.10 -6.44 -5.63
N SER A 487 3.79 -7.52 -6.00
CA SER A 487 3.97 -7.91 -7.40
C SER A 487 2.64 -8.24 -8.07
N MET A 488 1.75 -8.97 -7.41
CA MET A 488 0.42 -9.29 -7.96
C MET A 488 -0.39 -8.03 -8.22
N PHE A 489 -0.51 -7.11 -7.26
CA PHE A 489 -1.26 -5.87 -7.46
C PHE A 489 -0.67 -4.99 -8.56
N GLY A 490 0.63 -4.75 -8.55
CA GLY A 490 1.28 -3.92 -9.57
C GLY A 490 1.21 -4.53 -10.96
N ARG A 491 1.55 -5.80 -11.10
CA ARG A 491 1.57 -6.49 -12.40
C ARG A 491 0.17 -6.78 -12.93
N MET A 492 -0.78 -7.20 -12.10
CA MET A 492 -2.17 -7.40 -12.53
C MET A 492 -2.92 -6.07 -12.71
N GLY A 493 -2.52 -5.01 -12.03
CA GLY A 493 -2.96 -3.65 -12.34
C GLY A 493 -2.50 -3.20 -13.72
N TYR A 494 -1.35 -3.70 -14.19
CA TYR A 494 -0.85 -3.51 -15.56
C TYR A 494 -1.51 -4.49 -16.55
N ASN A 495 -1.49 -5.80 -16.26
CA ASN A 495 -2.17 -6.84 -17.04
C ASN A 495 -2.90 -7.85 -16.14
N PRO A 496 -4.23 -7.75 -15.93
CA PRO A 496 -4.97 -8.66 -15.06
C PRO A 496 -5.12 -10.07 -15.65
N ASP A 497 -4.73 -10.31 -16.89
CA ASP A 497 -4.88 -11.60 -17.55
C ASP A 497 -3.63 -12.50 -17.42
N ILE A 498 -2.62 -12.11 -16.62
CA ILE A 498 -1.50 -13.00 -16.25
C ILE A 498 -2.07 -14.29 -15.65
N SER A 499 -1.71 -15.43 -16.21
CA SER A 499 -2.26 -16.73 -15.83
C SER A 499 -1.74 -17.20 -14.46
N ASP A 500 -2.50 -18.10 -13.81
CA ASP A 500 -2.05 -18.75 -12.58
C ASP A 500 -0.83 -19.65 -12.81
N GLU A 501 -0.69 -20.20 -14.03
CA GLU A 501 0.52 -20.95 -14.44
C GLU A 501 1.75 -20.04 -14.46
N THR A 502 1.62 -18.84 -15.02
CA THR A 502 2.70 -17.84 -15.06
C THR A 502 3.08 -17.43 -13.62
N TRP A 503 2.10 -17.18 -12.75
CA TRP A 503 2.40 -16.90 -11.35
C TRP A 503 3.11 -18.06 -10.65
N GLY A 504 2.71 -19.29 -10.91
CA GLY A 504 3.41 -20.47 -10.40
C GLY A 504 4.87 -20.54 -10.84
N LYS A 505 5.17 -20.17 -12.10
CA LYS A 505 6.56 -20.10 -12.61
C LYS A 505 7.36 -18.98 -11.94
N ILE A 506 6.76 -17.79 -11.76
CA ILE A 506 7.39 -16.65 -11.07
C ILE A 506 7.77 -17.02 -9.64
N VAL A 507 6.87 -17.70 -8.92
CA VAL A 507 7.14 -18.14 -7.53
C VAL A 507 8.23 -19.19 -7.49
N LEU A 508 8.25 -20.14 -8.42
CA LEU A 508 9.32 -21.14 -8.52
C LEU A 508 10.67 -20.50 -8.87
N ASP A 509 10.67 -19.53 -9.77
CA ASP A 509 11.86 -18.79 -10.16
C ASP A 509 12.45 -17.97 -8.99
N HIS A 510 11.58 -17.36 -8.18
CA HIS A 510 12.01 -16.60 -7.00
C HIS A 510 12.68 -17.49 -5.95
N TYR A 511 12.25 -18.75 -5.81
CA TYR A 511 12.77 -19.72 -4.87
C TYR A 511 13.54 -20.84 -5.56
N GLU A 512 14.34 -20.54 -6.59
CA GLU A 512 15.07 -21.54 -7.40
C GLU A 512 15.99 -22.47 -6.61
N ASP A 513 16.48 -22.03 -5.44
CA ASP A 513 17.35 -22.81 -4.56
C ASP A 513 16.58 -23.75 -3.60
N VAL A 514 15.24 -23.77 -3.67
CA VAL A 514 14.38 -24.60 -2.82
C VAL A 514 13.73 -25.71 -3.64
N ASP A 515 13.52 -26.88 -3.02
CA ASP A 515 12.83 -27.99 -3.68
C ASP A 515 11.44 -27.55 -4.20
N ASP A 516 11.20 -27.77 -5.49
CA ASP A 516 9.97 -27.39 -6.17
C ASP A 516 8.69 -27.85 -5.45
N SER A 517 8.71 -29.04 -4.82
CA SER A 517 7.53 -29.57 -4.14
C SER A 517 7.20 -28.79 -2.88
N ILE A 518 8.21 -28.23 -2.22
CA ILE A 518 8.05 -27.35 -1.05
C ILE A 518 7.50 -26.01 -1.50
N VAL A 519 8.09 -25.42 -2.55
CA VAL A 519 7.63 -24.13 -3.10
C VAL A 519 6.17 -24.21 -3.56
N LYS A 520 5.82 -25.28 -4.30
CA LYS A 520 4.44 -25.51 -4.77
C LYS A 520 3.46 -25.67 -3.61
N SER A 521 3.81 -26.46 -2.59
CA SER A 521 2.97 -26.62 -1.38
C SER A 521 2.80 -25.30 -0.62
N THR A 522 3.88 -24.51 -0.50
CA THR A 522 3.85 -23.19 0.15
C THR A 522 2.94 -22.22 -0.62
N TYR A 523 3.03 -22.20 -1.94
CA TYR A 523 2.19 -21.35 -2.78
C TYR A 523 0.72 -21.79 -2.77
N GLU A 524 0.44 -23.09 -2.81
CA GLU A 524 -0.92 -23.63 -2.70
C GLU A 524 -1.56 -23.27 -1.37
N SER A 525 -0.86 -23.48 -0.25
CA SER A 525 -1.37 -23.15 1.07
C SER A 525 -1.54 -21.64 1.28
N MET A 526 -0.68 -20.80 0.66
CA MET A 526 -0.83 -19.35 0.63
C MET A 526 -2.15 -18.93 -0.03
N ASN A 527 -2.45 -19.50 -1.20
CA ASN A 527 -3.68 -19.21 -1.92
C ASN A 527 -4.94 -19.61 -1.13
N ILE A 528 -4.87 -20.68 -0.32
CA ILE A 528 -5.97 -21.10 0.55
C ILE A 528 -6.07 -20.15 1.77
N ALA A 529 -4.99 -19.93 2.48
CA ALA A 529 -4.93 -19.11 3.69
C ALA A 529 -5.36 -17.66 3.44
N SER A 530 -5.00 -17.14 2.27
CA SER A 530 -5.33 -15.75 1.89
C SER A 530 -6.83 -15.49 1.67
N ASN A 531 -7.68 -16.52 1.64
CA ASN A 531 -9.13 -16.34 1.65
C ASN A 531 -9.72 -16.18 3.07
N ILE A 532 -8.93 -16.38 4.12
CA ILE A 532 -9.41 -16.27 5.51
C ILE A 532 -9.77 -14.81 5.82
N MET A 533 -8.85 -13.86 5.59
CA MET A 533 -9.08 -12.45 5.91
C MET A 533 -10.25 -11.83 5.17
N PRO A 534 -10.48 -12.05 3.86
CA PRO A 534 -11.68 -11.58 3.19
C PRO A 534 -12.98 -12.06 3.85
N ASN A 535 -13.07 -13.33 4.24
CA ASN A 535 -14.25 -13.84 4.94
C ASN A 535 -14.45 -13.19 6.32
N VAL A 536 -13.38 -12.98 7.09
CA VAL A 536 -13.45 -12.29 8.39
C VAL A 536 -13.94 -10.85 8.21
N ILE A 537 -13.32 -10.12 7.28
CA ILE A 537 -13.61 -8.69 7.07
C ILE A 537 -15.02 -8.50 6.46
N CYS A 538 -15.43 -9.34 5.52
CA CYS A 538 -16.79 -9.27 4.96
C CYS A 538 -17.86 -9.55 6.01
N GLN A 539 -17.64 -10.50 6.93
CA GLN A 539 -18.61 -10.80 8.00
C GLN A 539 -18.68 -9.71 9.06
N TYR A 540 -17.56 -9.06 9.34
CA TYR A 540 -17.49 -8.00 10.33
C TYR A 540 -16.57 -6.87 9.84
N SER A 541 -17.16 -5.88 9.18
CA SER A 541 -16.50 -4.70 8.67
C SER A 541 -17.05 -3.47 9.37
N PRO A 542 -16.41 -2.97 10.44
CA PRO A 542 -16.88 -1.77 11.13
C PRO A 542 -16.74 -0.56 10.19
N SER A 543 -17.82 -0.26 9.46
CA SER A 543 -17.89 0.84 8.51
C SER A 543 -18.09 2.20 9.18
N GLY A 544 -17.76 3.27 8.46
CA GLY A 544 -18.20 4.63 8.76
C GLY A 544 -17.41 5.35 9.85
N THR A 545 -16.37 4.76 10.37
CA THR A 545 -15.46 5.42 11.33
C THR A 545 -14.02 5.09 10.96
N ASP A 546 -13.08 5.93 11.34
CA ASP A 546 -11.66 5.61 11.38
C ASP A 546 -11.37 4.51 12.44
N ALA A 547 -12.26 3.51 12.51
CA ALA A 547 -12.20 2.46 13.51
C ALA A 547 -10.97 1.58 13.37
N ALA A 548 -10.28 1.66 12.24
CA ALA A 548 -9.01 0.99 11.98
C ALA A 548 -9.02 -0.46 12.51
N PHE A 549 -9.93 -1.29 11.98
CA PHE A 549 -10.02 -2.69 12.39
C PHE A 549 -8.75 -3.44 11.97
N LEU A 550 -8.10 -4.10 12.91
CA LEU A 550 -6.95 -4.95 12.70
C LEU A 550 -7.35 -6.42 12.93
N PRO A 551 -7.66 -7.17 11.87
CA PRO A 551 -8.10 -8.56 11.98
C PRO A 551 -7.08 -9.47 12.65
N GLU A 552 -5.79 -9.27 12.41
CA GLU A 552 -4.71 -10.02 13.05
C GLU A 552 -4.80 -10.00 14.58
N MET A 553 -5.36 -8.95 15.17
CA MET A 553 -5.44 -8.76 16.63
C MET A 553 -6.86 -8.76 17.18
N CYS A 554 -7.90 -8.88 16.35
CA CYS A 554 -9.29 -8.65 16.75
C CYS A 554 -9.47 -7.30 17.46
N LEU A 555 -8.82 -6.27 16.93
CA LEU A 555 -8.60 -4.97 17.59
C LEU A 555 -9.02 -3.83 16.68
N SER A 556 -9.46 -2.74 17.28
CA SER A 556 -9.55 -1.44 16.61
C SER A 556 -8.87 -0.36 17.46
N ASN A 557 -8.99 0.89 17.01
CA ASN A 557 -8.52 2.03 17.78
C ASN A 557 -9.00 1.94 19.23
N PRO A 558 -8.09 1.89 20.24
CA PRO A 558 -8.43 1.70 21.65
C PRO A 558 -9.35 2.78 22.21
N THR A 559 -9.29 4.01 21.68
CA THR A 559 -10.16 5.11 22.13
C THR A 559 -11.60 4.98 21.63
N LEU A 560 -11.83 4.20 20.56
CA LEU A 560 -13.14 3.97 19.97
C LEU A 560 -13.75 2.64 20.46
N PHE A 561 -13.08 1.54 20.21
CA PHE A 561 -13.61 0.20 20.44
C PHE A 561 -12.65 -0.74 21.16
N GLY A 562 -11.32 -0.58 20.98
CA GLY A 562 -10.32 -1.49 21.52
C GLY A 562 -10.49 -2.93 21.00
N PHE A 563 -10.29 -3.90 21.88
CA PHE A 563 -10.49 -5.30 21.55
C PHE A 563 -11.97 -5.66 21.40
N PHE A 564 -12.34 -6.37 20.35
CA PHE A 564 -13.70 -6.78 20.08
C PHE A 564 -14.10 -8.00 20.91
N ASP A 565 -14.75 -7.76 22.05
CA ASP A 565 -15.37 -8.82 22.85
C ASP A 565 -16.62 -9.40 22.16
N ILE A 566 -17.15 -10.51 22.68
CA ILE A 566 -18.29 -11.22 22.07
C ILE A 566 -19.54 -10.36 21.90
N LYS A 567 -19.72 -9.31 22.72
CA LYS A 567 -20.89 -8.43 22.64
C LYS A 567 -20.98 -7.68 21.32
N ARG A 568 -19.85 -7.45 20.66
CA ARG A 568 -19.80 -6.76 19.37
C ARG A 568 -20.45 -7.56 18.25
N PHE A 569 -20.46 -8.89 18.36
CA PHE A 569 -20.95 -9.78 17.31
C PHE A 569 -22.44 -10.19 17.49
N VAL A 570 -23.05 -9.99 18.66
CA VAL A 570 -24.41 -10.48 18.98
C VAL A 570 -25.48 -9.86 18.08
N ASN A 571 -25.38 -8.58 17.78
CA ASN A 571 -26.35 -7.87 16.94
C ASN A 571 -25.67 -6.93 15.93
N SER A 572 -24.48 -7.31 15.47
CA SER A 572 -23.78 -6.48 14.47
C SER A 572 -24.53 -6.47 13.14
N ASP A 573 -24.69 -5.28 12.57
CA ASP A 573 -25.13 -5.01 11.21
C ASP A 573 -23.96 -4.72 10.25
N GLN A 574 -22.75 -4.92 10.72
CA GLN A 574 -21.48 -4.53 10.09
C GLN A 574 -20.94 -5.55 9.08
N ALA A 575 -21.79 -6.25 8.33
CA ALA A 575 -21.33 -7.03 7.18
C ALA A 575 -21.08 -6.11 5.99
N ASP A 576 -20.07 -6.48 5.15
CA ASP A 576 -19.80 -5.71 3.94
C ASP A 576 -20.96 -5.83 2.96
N PRO A 577 -21.55 -4.74 2.47
CA PRO A 577 -22.73 -4.77 1.61
C PRO A 577 -22.50 -5.49 0.28
N ASP A 578 -21.27 -5.48 -0.24
CA ASP A 578 -20.90 -6.17 -1.49
C ASP A 578 -20.38 -7.60 -1.26
N GLY A 579 -20.29 -8.06 0.01
CA GLY A 579 -19.67 -9.34 0.38
C GLY A 579 -20.58 -10.56 0.22
N ASP A 580 -21.83 -10.39 -0.16
CA ASP A 580 -22.82 -11.46 -0.30
C ASP A 580 -23.01 -12.32 0.98
N ILE A 581 -22.88 -11.65 2.14
CA ILE A 581 -22.94 -12.20 3.49
C ILE A 581 -24.04 -11.49 4.27
N MET A 582 -24.82 -12.25 5.06
CA MET A 582 -25.75 -11.67 6.02
C MET A 582 -25.00 -11.20 7.28
N SER A 583 -25.33 -10.00 7.75
CA SER A 583 -24.89 -9.59 9.09
C SER A 583 -25.57 -10.43 10.18
N PHE A 584 -25.02 -10.40 11.40
CA PHE A 584 -25.63 -11.08 12.54
C PHE A 584 -27.07 -10.60 12.80
N ALA A 585 -27.29 -9.29 12.70
CA ALA A 585 -28.61 -8.68 12.86
C ALA A 585 -29.57 -9.05 11.72
N GLU A 586 -29.08 -9.06 10.46
CA GLU A 586 -29.88 -9.43 9.29
C GLU A 586 -30.37 -10.88 9.39
N TYR A 587 -29.46 -11.80 9.73
CA TYR A 587 -29.79 -13.22 9.87
C TYR A 587 -30.78 -13.47 11.02
N ALA A 588 -30.57 -12.86 12.18
CA ALA A 588 -31.49 -12.99 13.31
C ALA A 588 -32.92 -12.54 12.93
N LYS A 589 -33.05 -11.37 12.28
CA LYS A 589 -34.35 -10.86 11.80
C LYS A 589 -35.00 -11.76 10.75
N ALA A 590 -34.23 -12.38 9.89
CA ALA A 590 -34.74 -13.33 8.91
C ALA A 590 -35.32 -14.58 9.61
N LEU A 591 -34.65 -15.11 10.62
CA LEU A 591 -35.15 -16.22 11.42
C LEU A 591 -36.44 -15.86 12.20
N GLU A 592 -36.53 -14.65 12.75
CA GLU A 592 -37.75 -14.14 13.42
C GLU A 592 -38.94 -14.09 12.46
N ARG A 593 -38.70 -13.80 11.18
CA ARG A 593 -39.72 -13.87 10.12
C ARG A 593 -40.06 -15.29 9.66
N GLY A 594 -39.39 -16.31 10.19
CA GLY A 594 -39.58 -17.72 9.83
C GLY A 594 -38.91 -18.11 8.50
N GLU A 595 -37.94 -17.35 8.03
CA GLU A 595 -37.19 -17.67 6.82
C GLU A 595 -36.24 -18.86 7.06
N THR A 596 -36.18 -19.79 6.11
CA THR A 596 -35.36 -21.01 6.20
C THR A 596 -34.40 -21.16 5.01
N THR A 597 -34.48 -20.27 4.03
CA THR A 597 -33.61 -20.24 2.85
C THR A 597 -33.11 -18.80 2.62
N PHE A 598 -31.87 -18.65 2.33
CA PHE A 598 -31.21 -17.35 2.24
C PHE A 598 -30.48 -17.22 0.90
N SER A 599 -30.45 -16.02 0.33
CA SER A 599 -29.72 -15.70 -0.91
C SER A 599 -28.28 -15.36 -0.65
N LYS A 600 -27.95 -14.91 0.58
CA LYS A 600 -26.62 -14.60 1.05
C LYS A 600 -26.11 -15.68 2.00
N ARG A 601 -24.81 -15.82 2.14
CA ARG A 601 -24.20 -16.70 3.15
C ARG A 601 -24.53 -16.22 4.56
N THR A 602 -24.93 -17.13 5.40
CA THR A 602 -25.24 -16.87 6.81
C THR A 602 -23.96 -16.78 7.66
N PRO A 603 -24.00 -16.17 8.87
CA PRO A 603 -22.84 -16.17 9.78
C PRO A 603 -22.34 -17.57 10.16
N PHE A 604 -23.22 -18.58 10.19
CA PHE A 604 -22.82 -19.96 10.44
C PHE A 604 -22.06 -20.56 9.23
N GLU A 605 -22.52 -20.30 8.00
CA GLU A 605 -21.83 -20.77 6.79
C GLU A 605 -20.46 -20.10 6.64
N VAL A 606 -20.32 -18.82 7.01
CA VAL A 606 -19.01 -18.14 7.05
C VAL A 606 -18.09 -18.77 8.11
N ALA A 607 -18.63 -19.11 9.29
CA ALA A 607 -17.85 -19.79 10.33
C ALA A 607 -17.39 -21.19 9.86
N ASP A 608 -18.25 -21.94 9.15
CA ASP A 608 -17.89 -23.23 8.56
C ASP A 608 -16.83 -23.12 7.48
N GLU A 609 -16.92 -22.12 6.61
CA GLU A 609 -15.93 -21.84 5.58
C GLU A 609 -14.58 -21.48 6.22
N LEU A 610 -14.56 -20.63 7.24
CA LEU A 610 -13.32 -20.28 7.97
C LEU A 610 -12.68 -21.52 8.60
N ARG A 611 -13.44 -22.43 9.20
CA ARG A 611 -12.93 -23.71 9.71
C ARG A 611 -12.32 -24.57 8.60
N SER A 612 -13.03 -24.66 7.48
CA SER A 612 -12.58 -25.43 6.31
C SER A 612 -11.26 -24.89 5.74
N LEU A 613 -11.18 -23.57 5.52
CA LEU A 613 -9.96 -22.91 5.04
C LEU A 613 -8.80 -23.11 6.01
N SER A 614 -9.05 -22.95 7.32
CA SER A 614 -8.05 -23.14 8.37
C SER A 614 -7.50 -24.57 8.38
N GLN A 615 -8.39 -25.57 8.34
CA GLN A 615 -7.96 -26.98 8.35
C GLN A 615 -7.17 -27.33 7.09
N ARG A 616 -7.67 -26.97 5.91
CA ARG A 616 -6.97 -27.21 4.62
C ARG A 616 -5.60 -26.56 4.58
N THR A 617 -5.46 -25.35 5.13
CA THR A 617 -4.16 -24.67 5.27
C THR A 617 -3.22 -25.49 6.15
N LEU A 618 -3.67 -25.91 7.34
CA LEU A 618 -2.84 -26.69 8.28
C LEU A 618 -2.44 -28.06 7.73
N ASP A 619 -3.30 -28.71 6.95
CA ASP A 619 -3.03 -30.00 6.31
C ASP A 619 -1.86 -29.93 5.31
N ILE A 620 -1.60 -28.75 4.73
CA ILE A 620 -0.46 -28.52 3.83
C ILE A 620 0.74 -27.95 4.61
N VAL A 621 0.49 -26.96 5.46
CA VAL A 621 1.55 -26.22 6.16
C VAL A 621 2.35 -27.11 7.12
N ASN A 622 1.68 -27.93 7.96
CA ASN A 622 2.39 -28.71 8.97
C ASN A 622 3.39 -29.70 8.36
N PRO A 623 3.02 -30.58 7.39
CA PRO A 623 4.00 -31.48 6.77
C PRO A 623 5.05 -30.74 5.94
N THR A 624 4.74 -29.54 5.38
CA THR A 624 5.73 -28.76 4.64
C THR A 624 6.75 -28.12 5.57
N LEU A 625 6.34 -27.65 6.75
CA LEU A 625 7.24 -27.17 7.81
C LEU A 625 8.21 -28.26 8.27
N GLU A 626 7.74 -29.51 8.40
CA GLU A 626 8.61 -30.63 8.75
C GLU A 626 9.66 -30.92 7.66
N LYS A 627 9.28 -30.77 6.37
CA LYS A 627 10.20 -30.98 5.23
C LYS A 627 11.24 -29.89 5.11
N ILE A 628 10.85 -28.61 5.21
CA ILE A 628 11.77 -27.48 5.04
C ILE A 628 12.77 -27.39 6.20
N GLY A 629 12.36 -27.71 7.43
CA GLY A 629 13.19 -27.60 8.62
C GLY A 629 13.81 -26.20 8.76
N GLU A 630 15.14 -26.14 8.78
CA GLU A 630 15.90 -24.88 8.88
C GLU A 630 16.63 -24.52 7.57
N THR A 631 16.30 -25.15 6.43
CA THR A 631 17.07 -24.99 5.19
C THR A 631 16.82 -23.68 4.47
N ASN A 632 15.61 -23.10 4.60
CA ASN A 632 15.28 -21.81 4.05
C ASN A 632 14.38 -21.04 5.03
N ALA A 633 14.91 -19.95 5.57
CA ALA A 633 14.22 -19.16 6.59
C ALA A 633 13.02 -18.39 6.03
N GLU A 634 13.07 -17.92 4.80
CA GLU A 634 11.99 -17.17 4.17
C GLU A 634 10.76 -18.05 3.95
N ILE A 635 10.92 -19.21 3.28
CA ILE A 635 9.82 -20.19 3.09
C ILE A 635 9.25 -20.64 4.44
N LYS A 636 10.13 -20.91 5.42
CA LYS A 636 9.69 -21.28 6.77
C LYS A 636 8.80 -20.18 7.38
N ASN A 637 9.20 -18.92 7.26
CA ASN A 637 8.41 -17.81 7.79
C ASN A 637 7.10 -17.63 7.03
N LEU A 638 7.06 -17.79 5.71
CA LEU A 638 5.81 -17.79 4.94
C LEU A 638 4.84 -18.86 5.41
N LEU A 639 5.32 -20.09 5.65
CA LEU A 639 4.51 -21.17 6.18
C LEU A 639 4.00 -20.88 7.60
N LEU A 640 4.81 -20.23 8.44
CA LEU A 640 4.38 -19.81 9.78
C LEU A 640 3.35 -18.65 9.72
N ASP A 641 3.44 -17.75 8.76
CA ASP A 641 2.40 -16.73 8.51
C ASP A 641 1.07 -17.40 8.14
N GLN A 642 1.11 -18.38 7.25
CA GLN A 642 -0.09 -19.14 6.86
C GLN A 642 -0.66 -19.95 8.04
N LYS A 643 0.18 -20.50 8.91
CA LYS A 643 -0.27 -21.12 10.15
C LYS A 643 -0.96 -20.10 11.07
N CYS A 644 -0.43 -18.89 11.17
CA CYS A 644 -1.07 -17.80 11.90
C CYS A 644 -2.44 -17.46 11.28
N PHE A 645 -2.56 -17.34 9.95
CA PHE A 645 -3.84 -17.15 9.28
C PHE A 645 -4.83 -18.26 9.59
N ALA A 646 -4.40 -19.52 9.55
CA ALA A 646 -5.26 -20.66 9.87
C ALA A 646 -5.77 -20.60 11.32
N LEU A 647 -4.90 -20.27 12.28
CA LEU A 647 -5.26 -20.17 13.70
C LEU A 647 -6.22 -19.00 13.93
N ILE A 648 -5.92 -17.80 13.41
CA ILE A 648 -6.79 -16.64 13.60
C ILE A 648 -8.14 -16.83 12.87
N GLY A 649 -8.15 -17.47 11.69
CA GLY A 649 -9.38 -17.84 10.98
C GLY A 649 -10.25 -18.81 11.79
N HIS A 650 -9.65 -19.82 12.39
CA HIS A 650 -10.35 -20.74 13.29
C HIS A 650 -10.89 -20.02 14.54
N TYR A 651 -10.13 -19.10 15.12
CA TYR A 651 -10.60 -18.26 16.23
C TYR A 651 -11.84 -17.45 15.85
N TYR A 652 -11.84 -16.78 14.69
CA TYR A 652 -13.01 -16.02 14.22
C TYR A 652 -14.20 -16.92 13.94
N ALA A 653 -13.98 -18.11 13.38
CA ALA A 653 -15.06 -19.08 13.18
C ALA A 653 -15.78 -19.40 14.50
N GLN A 654 -15.02 -19.65 15.58
CA GLN A 654 -15.58 -19.90 16.91
C GLN A 654 -16.27 -18.66 17.47
N LYS A 655 -15.71 -17.48 17.27
CA LYS A 655 -16.29 -16.23 17.75
C LYS A 655 -17.59 -15.85 17.04
N PHE A 656 -17.64 -16.04 15.73
CA PHE A 656 -18.85 -15.79 14.93
C PHE A 656 -19.97 -16.77 15.29
N GLU A 657 -19.65 -18.06 15.40
CA GLU A 657 -20.59 -19.07 15.86
C GLU A 657 -21.12 -18.76 17.26
N ALA A 658 -20.24 -18.39 18.19
CA ALA A 658 -20.63 -18.03 19.55
C ALA A 658 -21.51 -16.77 19.56
N GLY A 659 -21.18 -15.74 18.78
CA GLY A 659 -21.95 -14.51 18.67
C GLY A 659 -23.37 -14.77 18.17
N MET A 660 -23.52 -15.63 17.14
CA MET A 660 -24.81 -15.98 16.59
C MET A 660 -25.64 -16.85 17.56
N ASN A 661 -25.00 -17.84 18.19
CA ASN A 661 -25.70 -18.64 19.21
C ASN A 661 -26.10 -17.79 20.43
N LEU A 662 -25.29 -16.83 20.84
CA LEU A 662 -25.64 -15.89 21.91
C LEU A 662 -26.83 -15.01 21.52
N ARG A 663 -26.93 -14.58 20.25
CA ARG A 663 -28.09 -13.87 19.72
C ARG A 663 -29.36 -14.76 19.79
N LEU A 664 -29.26 -16.00 19.34
CA LEU A 664 -30.39 -16.93 19.40
C LEU A 664 -30.82 -17.22 20.84
N TYR A 665 -29.86 -17.33 21.77
CA TYR A 665 -30.17 -17.42 23.20
C TYR A 665 -30.89 -16.17 23.72
N ASN A 666 -30.40 -15.00 23.33
CA ASN A 666 -31.02 -13.73 23.70
C ASN A 666 -32.48 -13.65 23.28
N ASP A 667 -32.81 -14.13 22.09
CA ASP A 667 -34.13 -14.01 21.49
C ASP A 667 -35.09 -15.09 21.99
N THR A 668 -34.61 -16.32 22.20
CA THR A 668 -35.41 -17.49 22.55
C THR A 668 -35.36 -17.91 24.00
N GLU A 669 -34.35 -17.51 24.76
CA GLU A 669 -33.99 -17.95 26.12
C GLU A 669 -33.74 -19.48 26.21
N ASP A 670 -33.57 -20.17 25.05
CA ASP A 670 -33.19 -21.56 25.01
C ASP A 670 -31.72 -21.77 25.37
N LYS A 671 -31.48 -22.40 26.51
CA LYS A 671 -30.16 -22.66 27.06
C LYS A 671 -29.25 -23.48 26.15
N ASN A 672 -29.80 -24.26 25.23
CA ASN A 672 -29.02 -25.02 24.26
C ASN A 672 -28.16 -24.08 23.39
N TYR A 673 -28.64 -22.89 23.05
CA TYR A 673 -27.84 -21.89 22.33
C TYR A 673 -26.77 -21.25 23.22
N GLN A 674 -27.09 -20.99 24.51
CA GLN A 674 -26.07 -20.51 25.45
C GLN A 674 -24.93 -21.52 25.62
N ASP A 675 -25.27 -22.79 25.77
CA ASP A 675 -24.28 -23.87 25.91
C ASP A 675 -23.42 -24.01 24.65
N LYS A 676 -24.00 -23.91 23.46
CA LYS A 676 -23.25 -23.89 22.19
C LYS A 676 -22.30 -22.70 22.10
N ALA A 677 -22.77 -21.51 22.47
CA ALA A 677 -21.91 -20.33 22.49
C ALA A 677 -20.70 -20.49 23.43
N ILE A 678 -20.93 -21.03 24.63
CA ILE A 678 -19.86 -21.30 25.59
C ILE A 678 -18.87 -22.34 25.03
N ALA A 679 -19.38 -23.44 24.44
CA ALA A 679 -18.54 -24.48 23.86
C ALA A 679 -17.65 -23.93 22.71
N ALA A 680 -18.21 -23.13 21.83
CA ALA A 680 -17.44 -22.47 20.77
C ALA A 680 -16.36 -21.54 21.35
N LEU A 681 -16.68 -20.73 22.36
CA LEU A 681 -15.69 -19.85 22.98
C LEU A 681 -14.59 -20.60 23.72
N GLN A 682 -14.87 -21.77 24.30
CA GLN A 682 -13.83 -22.60 24.95
C GLN A 682 -12.79 -23.05 23.90
N ILE A 683 -13.23 -23.51 22.75
CA ILE A 683 -12.34 -23.85 21.63
C ILE A 683 -11.60 -22.58 21.15
N GLY A 684 -12.32 -21.47 21.02
CA GLY A 684 -11.76 -20.19 20.60
C GLY A 684 -10.62 -19.70 21.52
N VAL A 685 -10.73 -19.88 22.83
CA VAL A 685 -9.68 -19.54 23.80
C VAL A 685 -8.41 -20.38 23.58
N ASP A 686 -8.54 -21.67 23.34
CA ASP A 686 -7.39 -22.56 23.14
C ASP A 686 -6.69 -22.21 21.81
N VAL A 687 -7.44 -21.98 20.75
CA VAL A 687 -6.92 -21.55 19.44
C VAL A 687 -6.23 -20.18 19.54
N TRP A 688 -6.83 -19.23 20.26
CA TRP A 688 -6.20 -17.92 20.49
C TRP A 688 -4.87 -18.04 21.21
N LYS A 689 -4.77 -18.88 22.23
CA LYS A 689 -3.50 -19.11 22.96
C LYS A 689 -2.41 -19.66 22.05
N GLU A 690 -2.76 -20.61 21.16
CA GLU A 690 -1.81 -21.14 20.18
C GLU A 690 -1.37 -20.03 19.19
N TYR A 691 -2.32 -19.27 18.66
CA TYR A 691 -2.05 -18.12 17.80
C TYR A 691 -1.13 -17.11 18.47
N ALA A 692 -1.50 -16.66 19.68
CA ALA A 692 -0.76 -15.63 20.42
C ALA A 692 0.67 -16.09 20.76
N ALA A 693 0.85 -17.36 21.14
CA ALA A 693 2.16 -17.91 21.40
C ALA A 693 3.03 -17.97 20.14
N LEU A 694 2.47 -18.43 19.02
CA LEU A 694 3.19 -18.49 17.74
C LEU A 694 3.55 -17.08 17.25
N TYR A 695 2.61 -16.14 17.26
CA TYR A 695 2.83 -14.77 16.81
C TYR A 695 3.91 -14.07 17.65
N THR A 696 3.80 -14.09 18.98
CA THR A 696 4.73 -13.43 19.91
C THR A 696 6.14 -14.06 19.89
N SER A 697 6.25 -15.34 19.52
CA SER A 697 7.57 -15.96 19.33
C SER A 697 8.33 -15.43 18.11
N ARG A 698 7.63 -14.80 17.17
CA ARG A 698 8.17 -14.33 15.90
C ARG A 698 8.32 -12.82 15.82
N PHE A 699 7.33 -12.09 16.33
CA PHE A 699 7.24 -10.64 16.21
C PHE A 699 7.44 -9.95 17.56
N ILE A 700 8.18 -8.83 17.54
CA ILE A 700 8.34 -7.99 18.71
C ILE A 700 7.03 -7.33 19.08
N LYS A 701 6.96 -6.89 20.31
CA LYS A 701 5.89 -6.00 20.75
C LYS A 701 6.13 -4.62 20.16
N GLU A 702 5.15 -4.10 19.42
CA GLU A 702 5.29 -2.80 18.79
C GLU A 702 4.04 -1.93 18.96
N ARG A 703 4.23 -0.64 18.72
CA ARG A 703 3.15 0.33 18.72
C ARG A 703 2.81 0.75 17.30
N LEU A 704 1.55 0.54 16.93
CA LEU A 704 0.97 1.08 15.69
C LEU A 704 0.15 2.35 16.00
N PRO A 705 0.26 3.41 15.18
CA PRO A 705 -0.37 4.69 15.46
C PRO A 705 -1.86 4.65 15.76
N ARG A 706 -2.62 3.84 15.03
CA ARG A 706 -4.09 3.77 15.18
C ARG A 706 -4.58 2.65 16.09
N HIS A 707 -3.72 1.73 16.48
CA HIS A 707 -4.09 0.52 17.20
C HIS A 707 -3.49 0.44 18.61
N GLY A 708 -2.48 1.28 18.90
CA GLY A 708 -1.72 1.18 20.14
C GLY A 708 -0.75 0.01 20.12
N LEU A 709 -0.59 -0.63 21.25
CA LEU A 709 0.40 -1.68 21.44
C LEU A 709 -0.10 -3.01 20.90
N ILE A 710 0.64 -3.58 19.95
CA ILE A 710 0.35 -4.86 19.31
C ILE A 710 1.10 -5.97 20.04
N GLU A 711 0.35 -6.82 20.74
CA GLU A 711 0.83 -8.00 21.42
C GLU A 711 -0.33 -8.96 21.73
N PRO A 712 -0.57 -10.03 20.96
CA PRO A 712 -1.74 -10.91 21.13
C PRO A 712 -1.88 -11.50 22.53
N ASN A 713 -0.77 -11.80 23.21
CA ASN A 713 -0.79 -12.35 24.57
C ASN A 713 -1.47 -11.42 25.58
N SER A 714 -1.36 -10.09 25.39
CA SER A 714 -1.98 -9.11 26.28
C SER A 714 -3.51 -9.14 26.24
N TYR A 715 -4.10 -9.68 25.17
CA TYR A 715 -5.56 -9.78 24.98
C TYR A 715 -6.15 -11.11 25.45
N THR A 716 -5.33 -12.09 25.82
CA THR A 716 -5.80 -13.44 26.21
C THR A 716 -6.84 -13.40 27.36
N ALA A 717 -6.61 -12.55 28.37
CA ALA A 717 -7.56 -12.40 29.47
C ALA A 717 -8.93 -11.86 29.02
N ILE A 718 -8.98 -11.04 27.94
CA ILE A 718 -10.22 -10.51 27.37
C ILE A 718 -10.93 -11.62 26.57
N VAL A 719 -10.18 -12.42 25.85
CA VAL A 719 -10.71 -13.58 25.12
C VAL A 719 -11.35 -14.59 26.11
N GLU A 720 -10.68 -14.92 27.20
CA GLU A 720 -11.22 -15.79 28.26
C GLU A 720 -12.48 -15.21 28.93
N LYS A 721 -12.54 -13.87 29.05
CA LYS A 721 -13.68 -13.18 29.65
C LYS A 721 -14.98 -13.34 28.83
N ASP A 722 -14.91 -13.55 27.53
CA ASP A 722 -16.07 -13.77 26.67
C ASP A 722 -16.96 -14.91 27.19
N ILE A 723 -16.37 -15.98 27.70
CA ILE A 723 -17.11 -17.10 28.30
C ILE A 723 -17.97 -16.62 29.47
N SER A 724 -17.37 -15.82 30.36
CA SER A 724 -18.10 -15.28 31.52
C SER A 724 -19.18 -14.26 31.13
N ILE A 725 -18.99 -13.55 30.02
CA ILE A 725 -20.01 -12.65 29.47
C ILE A 725 -21.23 -13.46 29.03
N VAL A 726 -21.02 -14.56 28.30
CA VAL A 726 -22.11 -15.43 27.83
C VAL A 726 -22.82 -16.10 29.02
N GLN A 727 -22.09 -16.62 30.00
CA GLN A 727 -22.68 -17.25 31.20
C GLN A 727 -23.57 -16.30 32.00
N LYS A 728 -23.21 -15.02 32.03
CA LYS A 728 -23.93 -13.98 32.79
C LYS A 728 -24.79 -13.09 31.88
N TRP A 729 -25.10 -13.56 30.66
CA TRP A 729 -25.85 -12.74 29.72
C TRP A 729 -27.24 -12.41 30.23
N VAL A 730 -27.57 -11.15 30.17
CA VAL A 730 -28.91 -10.63 30.44
C VAL A 730 -29.56 -10.26 29.11
N LYS A 731 -30.79 -10.72 28.92
CA LYS A 731 -31.58 -10.42 27.73
C LYS A 731 -31.58 -8.94 27.38
N ARG A 732 -31.39 -8.64 26.12
CA ARG A 732 -31.38 -7.28 25.59
C ARG A 732 -32.45 -7.17 24.49
N ASN A 733 -33.01 -5.98 24.35
CA ASN A 733 -33.87 -5.63 23.22
C ASN A 733 -32.96 -5.13 22.07
N TYR A 734 -33.04 -5.78 20.95
CA TYR A 734 -32.28 -5.43 19.75
C TYR A 734 -33.19 -4.99 18.62
#